data_ddc30db6f3bb82a584acded741d1fab0
#
_entry.id   ddc30db6f3bb82a584acded741d1fab0
#
_cell.length_a   1.000
_cell.length_b   1.000
_cell.length_c   1.000
_cell.angle_alpha   90.00
_cell.angle_beta   90.00
_cell.angle_gamma   90.00
#
_symmetry.space_group_name_H-M   'P 1'
#
loop_
_entity.id
_entity.type
_entity.pdbx_description
1 polymer ?
#
loop_
_entity_poly.entity_id
_entity_poly.type
_entity_poly.pdbx_seq_one_letter_code
_entity_poly.pdbx_strand_id
1 'polypeptide(L)'
;MTDTGKRVIYILMAVMMLFSATVGTAYADQPYRGTTKHKRSLRNASIANADNRYTDLNGQTQDTDKNTVSINFTSDMEKDMELYARVATYFDVESRHYPRSFMLDAGNYSLGSPYSSVFSQFYPGIKVMGEAGYDIAGIGASELQGAKKLSDMLNNAAKSSRTLPYVTSANIAGTNELEKAFRNYGVNDYLDMNKYRTEIAVFSIVGEDAFNAAAPEKMRYEDAIKKAKDIVAEIKKDEDADMIICMCSSGTGGEDKEKKLEKQIAKAVGDIDIIISAGSTTELKEPVKEGDTRIYSLAAGSSKVGRIEYVIEDNSYKYSGYSTVDMGDEYKKDADVMKELKAMARTANKNYFAANGYASGQVFCDSFFEIAPLSANAGKKGDSPLGELIADAYRMAATEDARIPKGNLISLASDRSAVAGIAEGKVTVNSVYDMMKVGKADDGSTGHALTSFYLTGADIKVLAEMAATASDDESAERLYFGGLSYKYNPHRLKNSRIYDITVLEDTSGSQIDIKDDVLYRVVTDKTTALSISELRGASDDSLSVMPKNEDGDDTIEFTELLRGDDKEKPLKTWVAMSELMTTFSEAGIPATYREPDGRMVYDESTSFSHVFKGEGATLVSSAIVALIGIIAAIVLVLLVLNLLNINIRKKPVKKK
;
A
#
# COMPACT_ATOMS: atom_id res chain seq x y z
N MET A 1 10.43 44.64 -11.81
CA MET A 1 10.75 44.48 -10.36
C MET A 1 11.93 45.36 -10.02
N THR A 2 11.76 46.22 -9.06
CA THR A 2 12.82 47.10 -8.56
C THR A 2 13.92 46.32 -7.84
N ASP A 3 15.14 46.83 -7.85
CA ASP A 3 16.30 46.15 -7.23
C ASP A 3 16.10 45.86 -5.74
N THR A 4 15.22 46.62 -5.07
CA THR A 4 14.76 46.38 -3.71
C THR A 4 13.90 45.10 -3.57
N GLY A 5 13.06 44.79 -4.56
CA GLY A 5 12.24 43.57 -4.56
C GLY A 5 13.07 42.30 -4.72
N LYS A 6 14.14 42.32 -5.51
CA LYS A 6 15.05 41.19 -5.64
C LYS A 6 15.85 40.95 -4.35
N ARG A 7 16.27 42.00 -3.66
CA ARG A 7 16.99 41.88 -2.36
C ARG A 7 16.10 41.30 -1.26
N VAL A 8 14.82 41.64 -1.21
CA VAL A 8 13.85 41.04 -0.25
C VAL A 8 13.62 39.57 -0.54
N ILE A 9 13.52 39.14 -1.81
CA ILE A 9 13.39 37.73 -2.18
C ILE A 9 14.64 36.93 -1.82
N TYR A 10 15.86 37.48 -2.04
CA TYR A 10 17.10 36.80 -1.64
C TYR A 10 17.24 36.70 -0.11
N ILE A 11 16.78 37.69 0.64
CA ILE A 11 16.78 37.63 2.11
C ILE A 11 15.75 36.61 2.60
N LEU A 12 14.56 36.53 2.01
CA LEU A 12 13.55 35.52 2.34
C LEU A 12 14.02 34.11 1.98
N MET A 13 14.68 33.92 0.83
CA MET A 13 15.30 32.64 0.47
C MET A 13 16.45 32.26 1.41
N ALA A 14 17.30 33.21 1.80
CA ALA A 14 18.37 32.98 2.76
C ALA A 14 17.82 32.63 4.17
N VAL A 15 16.74 33.28 4.59
CA VAL A 15 16.07 32.98 5.86
C VAL A 15 15.37 31.62 5.79
N MET A 16 14.74 31.24 4.67
CA MET A 16 14.19 29.89 4.48
C MET A 16 15.27 28.81 4.44
N MET A 17 16.43 29.07 3.80
CA MET A 17 17.56 28.13 3.83
C MET A 17 18.19 28.02 5.22
N LEU A 18 18.24 29.11 5.99
CA LEU A 18 18.67 29.06 7.39
C LEU A 18 17.67 28.33 8.29
N PHE A 19 16.36 28.47 8.05
CA PHE A 19 15.33 27.68 8.76
C PHE A 19 15.33 26.19 8.37
N SER A 20 15.56 25.85 7.10
CA SER A 20 15.72 24.46 6.68
C SER A 20 17.01 23.83 7.21
N ALA A 21 18.09 24.61 7.29
CA ALA A 21 19.36 24.14 7.89
C ALA A 21 19.27 23.97 9.41
N THR A 22 18.52 24.83 10.11
CA THR A 22 18.33 24.71 11.58
C THR A 22 17.33 23.61 11.97
N VAL A 23 16.34 23.31 11.11
CA VAL A 23 15.45 22.15 11.33
C VAL A 23 16.17 20.84 11.00
N GLY A 24 17.05 20.83 9.97
CA GLY A 24 17.87 19.68 9.63
C GLY A 24 18.96 19.34 10.65
N THR A 25 19.51 20.33 11.36
CA THR A 25 20.57 20.12 12.38
C THR A 25 20.02 19.79 13.76
N ALA A 26 18.77 20.11 14.07
CA ALA A 26 18.15 19.73 15.34
C ALA A 26 17.83 18.23 15.45
N TYR A 27 17.83 17.50 14.33
CA TYR A 27 17.62 16.04 14.30
C TYR A 27 18.92 15.23 14.14
N ALA A 28 20.06 15.88 13.90
CA ALA A 28 21.34 15.21 13.65
C ALA A 28 22.09 14.74 14.92
N ASP A 29 21.65 15.18 16.10
CA ASP A 29 22.29 14.87 17.39
C ASP A 29 21.33 14.22 18.38
N GLN A 30 20.53 13.21 17.92
CA GLN A 30 19.88 12.31 18.88
C GLN A 30 20.82 11.16 19.15
N PRO A 31 21.13 10.86 20.43
CA PRO A 31 21.98 9.73 20.74
C PRO A 31 21.36 8.45 20.21
N TYR A 32 22.17 7.66 19.53
CA TYR A 32 21.95 6.29 19.15
C TYR A 32 21.16 5.56 20.26
N ARG A 33 20.07 4.87 19.90
CA ARG A 33 19.36 4.02 20.84
C ARG A 33 20.35 3.01 21.41
N GLY A 34 20.79 3.24 22.65
CA GLY A 34 21.62 2.26 23.30
C GLY A 34 20.85 0.93 23.36
N THR A 35 21.47 -0.12 22.88
CA THR A 35 20.92 -1.48 22.94
C THR A 35 20.66 -1.84 24.40
N THR A 36 19.41 -1.85 24.80
CA THR A 36 19.02 -2.39 26.08
C THR A 36 18.87 -3.91 25.87
N LYS A 37 19.86 -4.67 26.28
CA LYS A 37 19.86 -6.13 26.10
C LYS A 37 18.73 -6.74 26.91
N HIS A 38 17.69 -7.18 26.23
CA HIS A 38 16.64 -7.98 26.84
C HIS A 38 16.96 -9.47 26.60
N LYS A 39 17.41 -10.13 27.67
CA LYS A 39 17.68 -11.58 27.65
C LYS A 39 16.50 -12.30 28.26
N ARG A 40 15.62 -12.85 27.45
CA ARG A 40 14.71 -13.90 27.89
C ARG A 40 15.44 -15.23 27.79
N SER A 41 15.77 -15.79 28.90
CA SER A 41 16.73 -16.89 28.91
C SER A 41 16.28 -18.02 29.83
N LEU A 42 16.12 -19.19 29.27
CA LEU A 42 16.20 -20.46 29.99
C LEU A 42 17.67 -20.88 30.13
N ARG A 43 18.58 -19.89 30.25
CA ARG A 43 20.04 -20.04 30.20
C ARG A 43 20.58 -21.11 31.13
N ASN A 44 19.97 -21.26 32.28
CA ASN A 44 20.35 -22.26 33.27
C ASN A 44 19.56 -23.57 33.18
N ALA A 45 18.59 -23.65 32.24
CA ALA A 45 17.85 -24.87 32.04
C ALA A 45 18.70 -25.88 31.25
N SER A 46 18.92 -27.04 31.84
CA SER A 46 19.52 -28.15 31.12
C SER A 46 18.49 -28.80 30.22
N ILE A 47 18.85 -29.13 28.99
CA ILE A 47 18.01 -29.91 28.07
C ILE A 47 17.59 -31.27 28.66
N ALA A 48 18.39 -31.79 29.61
CA ALA A 48 18.04 -32.99 30.35
C ALA A 48 16.78 -32.83 31.21
N ASN A 49 16.44 -31.58 31.59
CA ASN A 49 15.25 -31.28 32.38
C ASN A 49 13.99 -31.11 31.52
N ALA A 50 14.13 -31.08 30.20
CA ALA A 50 12.97 -31.12 29.31
C ALA A 50 12.31 -32.51 29.40
N ASP A 51 10.98 -32.52 29.24
CA ASP A 51 10.24 -33.78 29.26
C ASP A 51 10.75 -34.71 28.15
N ASN A 52 10.80 -36.00 28.47
CA ASN A 52 11.25 -37.00 27.50
C ASN A 52 10.14 -37.42 26.52
N ARG A 53 8.89 -37.12 26.85
CA ARG A 53 7.72 -37.51 26.04
C ARG A 53 6.69 -36.40 26.10
N TYR A 54 5.97 -36.25 25.01
CA TYR A 54 4.84 -35.31 24.88
C TYR A 54 3.60 -36.00 24.32
N THR A 55 2.45 -35.35 24.41
CA THR A 55 1.19 -35.81 23.81
C THR A 55 0.93 -35.01 22.54
N ASP A 56 0.78 -35.69 21.42
CA ASP A 56 0.47 -35.10 20.13
C ASP A 56 -1.02 -34.69 20.01
N LEU A 57 -1.41 -34.15 18.84
CA LEU A 57 -2.79 -33.71 18.57
C LEU A 57 -3.81 -34.85 18.63
N ASN A 58 -3.39 -36.09 18.41
CA ASN A 58 -4.24 -37.27 18.43
C ASN A 58 -4.34 -37.92 19.84
N GLY A 59 -3.71 -37.30 20.83
CA GLY A 59 -3.65 -37.83 22.19
C GLY A 59 -2.66 -38.97 22.37
N GLN A 60 -1.77 -39.21 21.40
CA GLN A 60 -0.73 -40.23 21.49
C GLN A 60 0.53 -39.68 22.14
N THR A 61 1.17 -40.52 22.96
CA THR A 61 2.43 -40.16 23.60
C THR A 61 3.58 -40.45 22.67
N GLN A 62 4.36 -39.42 22.35
CA GLN A 62 5.54 -39.44 21.47
C GLN A 62 6.79 -39.10 22.24
N ASP A 63 7.96 -39.47 21.72
CA ASP A 63 9.24 -39.08 22.28
C ASP A 63 9.60 -37.65 21.89
N THR A 64 10.17 -36.90 22.84
CA THR A 64 10.63 -35.52 22.63
C THR A 64 11.97 -35.52 21.91
N ASP A 65 12.09 -34.75 20.82
CA ASP A 65 13.38 -34.55 20.15
C ASP A 65 14.14 -33.38 20.78
N LYS A 66 15.21 -33.71 21.47
CA LYS A 66 16.07 -32.78 22.19
C LYS A 66 17.26 -32.26 21.37
N ASN A 67 17.47 -32.80 20.16
CA ASN A 67 18.61 -32.46 19.33
C ASN A 67 18.24 -31.54 18.16
N THR A 68 16.95 -31.37 17.89
CA THR A 68 16.47 -30.46 16.85
C THR A 68 16.17 -29.06 17.40
N VAL A 69 16.63 -28.04 16.69
CA VAL A 69 16.21 -26.65 16.84
C VAL A 69 15.16 -26.38 15.79
N SER A 70 13.98 -25.92 16.20
CA SER A 70 12.86 -25.59 15.33
C SER A 70 12.60 -24.08 15.36
N ILE A 71 12.84 -23.39 14.25
CA ILE A 71 12.50 -21.97 14.08
C ILE A 71 11.19 -21.89 13.31
N ASN A 72 10.14 -21.50 14.02
CA ASN A 72 8.80 -21.36 13.47
C ASN A 72 8.51 -19.88 13.21
N PHE A 73 7.85 -19.56 12.11
CA PHE A 73 7.54 -18.17 11.81
C PHE A 73 6.23 -17.99 11.08
N THR A 74 5.63 -16.80 11.30
CA THR A 74 4.53 -16.24 10.52
C THR A 74 4.92 -14.87 9.99
N SER A 75 4.16 -14.38 9.02
CA SER A 75 4.21 -13.01 8.51
C SER A 75 2.86 -12.64 7.92
N ASP A 76 2.57 -11.34 7.84
CA ASP A 76 1.42 -10.82 7.10
C ASP A 76 0.06 -11.40 7.58
N MET A 77 -0.08 -11.57 8.89
CA MET A 77 -1.25 -12.15 9.56
C MET A 77 -2.45 -11.19 9.66
N GLU A 78 -2.33 -10.00 9.12
CA GLU A 78 -3.33 -8.93 9.21
C GLU A 78 -4.69 -9.29 8.60
N LYS A 79 -4.73 -10.22 7.65
CA LYS A 79 -5.97 -10.61 6.96
C LYS A 79 -6.82 -11.60 7.73
N ASP A 80 -6.22 -12.45 8.56
CA ASP A 80 -6.93 -13.45 9.37
C ASP A 80 -6.35 -13.58 10.76
N MET A 81 -6.74 -12.68 11.65
CA MET A 81 -6.33 -12.73 13.06
C MET A 81 -6.80 -13.98 13.82
N GLU A 82 -7.84 -14.69 13.33
CA GLU A 82 -8.28 -15.93 13.96
C GLU A 82 -7.31 -17.09 13.73
N LEU A 83 -6.45 -16.95 12.73
CA LEU A 83 -5.39 -17.92 12.45
C LEU A 83 -4.45 -18.10 13.64
N TYR A 84 -4.18 -17.02 14.40
CA TYR A 84 -3.38 -17.10 15.63
C TYR A 84 -3.92 -18.12 16.64
N ALA A 85 -5.23 -18.36 16.67
CA ALA A 85 -5.80 -19.38 17.56
C ALA A 85 -5.42 -20.81 17.14
N ARG A 86 -5.21 -21.06 15.85
CA ARG A 86 -4.72 -22.35 15.34
C ARG A 86 -3.20 -22.46 15.53
N VAL A 87 -2.49 -21.38 15.29
CA VAL A 87 -1.04 -21.29 15.53
C VAL A 87 -0.73 -21.56 17.00
N ALA A 88 -1.54 -21.05 17.95
CA ALA A 88 -1.38 -21.36 19.37
C ALA A 88 -1.41 -22.85 19.65
N THR A 89 -2.39 -23.57 19.11
CA THR A 89 -2.51 -25.03 19.26
C THR A 89 -1.36 -25.77 18.58
N TYR A 90 -0.95 -25.33 17.39
CA TYR A 90 0.22 -25.87 16.71
C TYR A 90 1.48 -25.72 17.54
N PHE A 91 1.78 -24.49 18.00
CA PHE A 91 3.03 -24.21 18.68
C PHE A 91 3.07 -24.79 20.10
N ASP A 92 1.94 -24.97 20.76
CA ASP A 92 1.89 -25.71 22.03
C ASP A 92 2.37 -27.17 21.86
N VAL A 93 2.01 -27.84 20.78
CA VAL A 93 2.50 -29.19 20.48
C VAL A 93 3.94 -29.16 20.01
N GLU A 94 4.28 -28.26 19.10
CA GLU A 94 5.63 -28.10 18.53
C GLU A 94 6.67 -27.83 19.61
N SER A 95 6.37 -26.95 20.58
CA SER A 95 7.30 -26.62 21.67
C SER A 95 7.53 -27.73 22.67
N ARG A 96 6.57 -28.66 22.78
CA ARG A 96 6.73 -29.88 23.60
C ARG A 96 7.51 -30.95 22.85
N HIS A 97 7.33 -31.05 21.52
CA HIS A 97 8.11 -31.96 20.67
C HIS A 97 9.58 -31.51 20.60
N TYR A 98 9.81 -30.24 20.30
CA TYR A 98 11.14 -29.63 20.17
C TYR A 98 11.35 -28.59 21.29
N PRO A 99 11.99 -28.91 22.40
CA PRO A 99 12.20 -27.95 23.49
C PRO A 99 12.99 -26.70 23.04
N ARG A 100 13.82 -26.82 21.99
CA ARG A 100 14.55 -25.71 21.37
C ARG A 100 13.77 -25.08 20.22
N SER A 101 12.46 -24.93 20.38
CA SER A 101 11.62 -24.27 19.36
C SER A 101 11.46 -22.80 19.69
N PHE A 102 11.51 -21.97 18.64
CA PHE A 102 11.26 -20.54 18.67
C PHE A 102 10.08 -20.19 17.78
N MET A 103 9.26 -19.21 18.18
CA MET A 103 8.13 -18.72 17.40
C MET A 103 8.29 -17.23 17.14
N LEU A 104 8.43 -16.87 15.86
CA LEU A 104 8.73 -15.53 15.40
C LEU A 104 7.59 -15.00 14.53
N ASP A 105 7.37 -13.68 14.51
CA ASP A 105 6.53 -13.02 13.51
C ASP A 105 7.33 -11.93 12.81
N ALA A 106 7.42 -12.00 11.48
CA ALA A 106 8.24 -11.08 10.71
C ALA A 106 7.59 -9.72 10.45
N GLY A 107 6.41 -9.45 11.00
CA GLY A 107 5.70 -8.17 10.89
C GLY A 107 4.46 -8.24 10.00
N ASN A 108 3.79 -7.09 9.86
CA ASN A 108 2.52 -6.92 9.16
C ASN A 108 1.37 -7.70 9.82
N TYR A 109 1.15 -7.47 11.12
CA TYR A 109 0.12 -8.13 11.92
C TYR A 109 -0.99 -7.20 12.41
N SER A 110 -0.97 -5.92 12.05
CA SER A 110 -1.76 -4.90 12.77
C SER A 110 -2.96 -4.34 12.03
N LEU A 111 -3.10 -4.59 10.71
CA LEU A 111 -4.11 -3.95 9.84
C LEU A 111 -5.24 -4.91 9.59
N GLY A 112 -5.82 -5.70 10.02
CA GLY A 112 -7.00 -6.50 9.66
C GLY A 112 -8.28 -5.95 10.29
N SER A 113 -9.41 -6.11 9.62
CA SER A 113 -10.71 -5.77 10.19
C SER A 113 -11.18 -6.83 11.20
N PRO A 114 -11.78 -6.40 12.29
CA PRO A 114 -12.04 -5.00 12.70
C PRO A 114 -10.94 -4.38 13.55
N TYR A 115 -9.79 -5.04 13.67
CA TYR A 115 -8.78 -4.80 14.71
C TYR A 115 -7.93 -3.56 14.47
N SER A 116 -7.71 -3.16 13.22
CA SER A 116 -6.98 -1.92 12.89
C SER A 116 -7.60 -0.68 13.52
N SER A 117 -8.93 -0.66 13.69
CA SER A 117 -9.65 0.45 14.33
C SER A 117 -9.34 0.62 15.83
N VAL A 118 -8.82 -0.41 16.46
CA VAL A 118 -8.46 -0.41 17.90
C VAL A 118 -6.97 -0.59 18.15
N PHE A 119 -6.15 -0.45 17.11
CA PHE A 119 -4.69 -0.66 17.14
C PHE A 119 -4.01 0.03 18.33
N SER A 120 -4.23 1.34 18.50
CA SER A 120 -3.57 2.13 19.54
C SER A 120 -4.04 1.81 20.95
N GLN A 121 -5.28 1.33 21.11
CA GLN A 121 -5.88 1.10 22.43
C GLN A 121 -5.67 -0.33 22.94
N PHE A 122 -5.67 -1.30 22.03
CA PHE A 122 -5.71 -2.72 22.37
C PHE A 122 -4.53 -3.52 21.84
N TYR A 123 -3.59 -2.90 21.09
CA TYR A 123 -2.40 -3.58 20.56
C TYR A 123 -2.70 -5.01 20.06
N PRO A 124 -3.69 -5.17 19.13
CA PRO A 124 -4.34 -6.47 18.88
C PRO A 124 -3.37 -7.56 18.46
N GLY A 125 -2.46 -7.30 17.52
CA GLY A 125 -1.48 -8.28 17.07
C GLY A 125 -0.58 -8.77 18.21
N ILE A 126 0.07 -7.84 18.92
CA ILE A 126 0.96 -8.17 20.06
C ILE A 126 0.20 -8.94 21.14
N LYS A 127 -1.06 -8.57 21.40
CA LYS A 127 -1.85 -9.21 22.44
C LYS A 127 -2.21 -10.65 22.11
N VAL A 128 -2.65 -10.93 20.90
CA VAL A 128 -2.98 -12.32 20.49
C VAL A 128 -1.74 -13.17 20.32
N MET A 129 -0.63 -12.60 19.83
CA MET A 129 0.66 -13.29 19.77
C MET A 129 1.14 -13.70 21.17
N GLY A 130 0.92 -12.85 22.18
CA GLY A 130 1.24 -13.19 23.55
C GLY A 130 0.49 -14.42 24.07
N GLU A 131 -0.81 -14.51 23.78
CA GLU A 131 -1.61 -15.69 24.14
C GLU A 131 -1.24 -16.93 23.28
N ALA A 132 -0.83 -16.72 22.03
CA ALA A 132 -0.42 -17.79 21.12
C ALA A 132 1.02 -18.29 21.34
N GLY A 133 1.76 -17.71 22.29
CA GLY A 133 3.09 -18.19 22.67
C GLY A 133 4.24 -17.69 21.81
N TYR A 134 4.05 -16.61 21.05
CA TYR A 134 5.15 -16.01 20.27
C TYR A 134 6.26 -15.47 21.18
N ASP A 135 7.48 -15.68 20.74
CA ASP A 135 8.68 -15.21 21.42
C ASP A 135 9.06 -13.79 20.99
N ILE A 136 9.16 -13.55 19.67
CA ILE A 136 9.64 -12.29 19.11
C ILE A 136 8.77 -11.89 17.91
N ALA A 137 8.44 -10.60 17.82
CA ALA A 137 7.79 -9.99 16.66
C ALA A 137 8.61 -8.84 16.08
N GLY A 138 8.66 -8.73 14.77
CA GLY A 138 9.21 -7.59 14.05
C GLY A 138 8.17 -6.48 13.88
N ILE A 139 8.60 -5.22 13.81
CA ILE A 139 7.75 -4.15 13.30
C ILE A 139 7.87 -4.17 11.77
N GLY A 140 6.73 -4.41 11.10
CA GLY A 140 6.60 -4.35 9.64
C GLY A 140 5.93 -3.06 9.17
N ALA A 141 5.65 -2.96 7.87
CA ALA A 141 5.04 -1.76 7.28
C ALA A 141 3.64 -1.46 7.84
N SER A 142 2.83 -2.49 8.14
CA SER A 142 1.47 -2.31 8.66
C SER A 142 1.42 -1.72 10.06
N GLU A 143 2.49 -1.85 10.85
CA GLU A 143 2.64 -1.25 12.17
C GLU A 143 3.00 0.24 12.10
N LEU A 144 3.50 0.72 10.94
CA LEU A 144 3.94 2.11 10.74
C LEU A 144 2.74 3.07 10.51
N GLN A 145 1.77 3.07 11.40
CA GLN A 145 0.57 3.91 11.32
C GLN A 145 0.77 5.36 11.81
N GLY A 146 2.01 5.83 11.84
CA GLY A 146 2.46 7.12 12.35
C GLY A 146 2.97 7.04 13.79
N ALA A 147 3.92 7.95 14.12
CA ALA A 147 4.65 7.94 15.39
C ALA A 147 3.74 7.94 16.62
N LYS A 148 2.67 8.75 16.60
CA LYS A 148 1.74 8.81 17.73
C LYS A 148 0.96 7.53 17.94
N LYS A 149 0.38 6.95 16.89
CA LYS A 149 -0.40 5.71 17.01
C LYS A 149 0.45 4.55 17.49
N LEU A 150 1.68 4.41 16.95
CA LEU A 150 2.61 3.38 17.39
C LEU A 150 3.07 3.60 18.84
N SER A 151 3.33 4.86 19.24
CA SER A 151 3.64 5.21 20.63
C SER A 151 2.51 4.81 21.59
N ASP A 152 1.27 5.14 21.24
CA ASP A 152 0.10 4.81 22.05
C ASP A 152 -0.07 3.29 22.18
N MET A 153 0.08 2.57 21.09
CA MET A 153 0.01 1.10 21.05
C MET A 153 1.04 0.48 22.00
N LEU A 154 2.30 0.84 21.85
CA LEU A 154 3.40 0.30 22.67
C LEU A 154 3.26 0.68 24.14
N ASN A 155 2.89 1.93 24.45
CA ASN A 155 2.66 2.36 25.82
C ASN A 155 1.47 1.63 26.50
N ASN A 156 0.43 1.29 25.73
CA ASN A 156 -0.68 0.51 26.27
C ASN A 156 -0.30 -0.98 26.43
N ALA A 157 0.47 -1.54 25.49
CA ALA A 157 1.03 -2.88 25.61
C ALA A 157 1.98 -3.01 26.83
N ALA A 158 2.84 -2.01 27.06
CA ALA A 158 3.77 -1.98 28.20
C ALA A 158 3.06 -2.00 29.57
N LYS A 159 1.78 -1.62 29.67
CA LYS A 159 0.96 -1.68 30.89
C LYS A 159 0.32 -3.05 31.10
N SER A 160 0.42 -3.96 30.14
CA SER A 160 -0.17 -5.30 30.23
C SER A 160 0.46 -6.10 31.35
N SER A 161 -0.35 -6.81 32.12
CA SER A 161 0.13 -7.83 33.08
C SER A 161 0.35 -9.20 32.43
N ARG A 162 0.05 -9.34 31.15
CA ARG A 162 0.19 -10.59 30.38
C ARG A 162 1.59 -10.73 29.81
N THR A 163 1.99 -11.96 29.55
CA THR A 163 3.19 -12.23 28.75
C THR A 163 2.90 -11.79 27.31
N LEU A 164 3.76 -10.94 26.77
CA LEU A 164 3.69 -10.46 25.39
C LEU A 164 4.99 -10.83 24.68
N PRO A 165 5.01 -10.95 23.33
CA PRO A 165 6.25 -11.17 22.60
C PRO A 165 7.20 -10.00 22.79
N TYR A 166 8.49 -10.24 22.74
CA TYR A 166 9.46 -9.17 22.56
C TYR A 166 9.33 -8.57 21.17
N VAL A 167 9.64 -7.28 21.02
CA VAL A 167 9.54 -6.57 19.73
C VAL A 167 10.89 -5.99 19.35
N THR A 168 11.25 -6.15 18.08
CA THR A 168 12.46 -5.57 17.50
C THR A 168 12.11 -4.63 16.34
N SER A 169 12.87 -3.55 16.21
CA SER A 169 12.78 -2.58 15.11
C SER A 169 14.11 -1.85 14.97
N ALA A 170 14.87 -2.16 13.94
CA ALA A 170 16.24 -1.69 13.84
C ALA A 170 16.37 -0.34 13.12
N ASN A 171 15.64 -0.14 12.01
CA ASN A 171 15.90 0.96 11.10
C ASN A 171 14.78 2.01 11.03
N ILE A 172 13.89 2.03 12.04
CA ILE A 172 12.82 3.01 12.15
C ILE A 172 13.07 3.92 13.35
N ALA A 173 13.11 5.21 13.13
CA ALA A 173 13.23 6.24 14.16
C ALA A 173 12.04 7.21 14.10
N GLY A 174 11.84 8.00 15.15
CA GLY A 174 10.70 8.92 15.17
C GLY A 174 10.82 10.05 16.18
N THR A 175 9.69 10.48 16.70
CA THR A 175 9.63 11.53 17.73
C THR A 175 10.18 11.05 19.08
N ASN A 176 10.54 11.99 19.96
CA ASN A 176 10.93 11.67 21.33
C ASN A 176 9.86 10.83 22.07
N GLU A 177 8.58 11.01 21.73
CA GLU A 177 7.47 10.23 22.27
C GLU A 177 7.54 8.78 21.81
N LEU A 178 7.83 8.53 20.52
CA LEU A 178 8.00 7.18 19.99
C LEU A 178 9.21 6.50 20.58
N GLU A 179 10.35 7.19 20.68
CA GLU A 179 11.56 6.66 21.31
C GLU A 179 11.35 6.31 22.80
N LYS A 180 10.53 7.12 23.50
CA LYS A 180 10.13 6.80 24.88
C LYS A 180 9.23 5.57 24.94
N ALA A 181 8.28 5.43 23.99
CA ALA A 181 7.40 4.26 23.92
C ALA A 181 8.19 2.99 23.60
N PHE A 182 9.18 3.05 22.72
CA PHE A 182 10.10 1.96 22.45
C PHE A 182 10.81 1.51 23.72
N ARG A 183 11.38 2.44 24.48
CA ARG A 183 12.01 2.12 25.78
C ARG A 183 11.03 1.55 26.80
N ASN A 184 9.82 2.10 26.89
CA ASN A 184 8.80 1.65 27.84
C ASN A 184 8.35 0.21 27.59
N TYR A 185 8.18 -0.16 26.33
CA TYR A 185 7.83 -1.53 25.95
C TYR A 185 9.05 -2.48 25.95
N GLY A 186 10.23 -1.96 25.66
CA GLY A 186 11.44 -2.74 25.44
C GLY A 186 11.63 -3.14 23.96
N VAL A 187 11.25 -2.25 23.01
CA VAL A 187 11.64 -2.42 21.61
C VAL A 187 13.13 -2.16 21.48
N ASN A 188 13.87 -3.09 20.90
CA ASN A 188 15.30 -3.01 20.71
C ASN A 188 15.69 -3.16 19.24
N ASP A 189 16.89 -2.75 18.88
CA ASP A 189 17.43 -2.90 17.53
C ASP A 189 17.62 -4.39 17.21
N TYR A 190 18.06 -5.18 18.17
CA TYR A 190 18.05 -6.64 18.13
C TYR A 190 17.74 -7.24 19.50
N LEU A 191 17.40 -8.53 19.51
CA LEU A 191 17.10 -9.30 20.72
C LEU A 191 17.88 -10.60 20.70
N ASP A 192 18.39 -10.96 21.85
CA ASP A 192 19.08 -12.20 22.11
C ASP A 192 18.20 -13.12 22.96
N MET A 193 17.97 -14.34 22.51
CA MET A 193 17.13 -15.31 23.19
C MET A 193 17.79 -16.69 23.26
N ASN A 194 17.79 -17.26 24.46
CA ASN A 194 18.36 -18.56 24.70
C ASN A 194 17.29 -19.56 25.18
N LYS A 195 17.18 -20.70 24.51
CA LYS A 195 16.39 -21.84 24.94
C LYS A 195 17.27 -23.10 25.00
N TYR A 196 17.45 -23.65 26.19
CA TYR A 196 18.24 -24.85 26.43
C TYR A 196 19.64 -24.84 25.79
N ARG A 197 20.35 -23.73 25.95
CA ARG A 197 21.70 -23.46 25.43
C ARG A 197 21.76 -23.25 23.88
N THR A 198 20.65 -23.13 23.21
CA THR A 198 20.61 -22.60 21.85
C THR A 198 20.31 -21.11 21.95
N GLU A 199 21.21 -20.28 21.46
CA GLU A 199 21.12 -18.82 21.53
C GLU A 199 20.90 -18.25 20.12
N ILE A 200 19.79 -17.55 19.91
CA ILE A 200 19.50 -16.86 18.64
C ILE A 200 19.52 -15.36 18.85
N ALA A 201 20.11 -14.62 17.93
CA ALA A 201 20.01 -13.17 17.88
C ALA A 201 19.07 -12.78 16.73
N VAL A 202 18.05 -11.97 17.02
CA VAL A 202 16.98 -11.63 16.07
C VAL A 202 16.84 -10.12 15.96
N PHE A 203 16.80 -9.59 14.74
CA PHE A 203 16.51 -8.20 14.47
C PHE A 203 15.51 -8.05 13.30
N SER A 204 14.82 -6.91 13.23
CA SER A 204 13.90 -6.63 12.13
C SER A 204 14.26 -5.35 11.36
N ILE A 205 14.07 -5.43 10.05
CA ILE A 205 14.32 -4.36 9.07
C ILE A 205 13.03 -4.11 8.28
N VAL A 206 12.71 -2.84 8.05
CA VAL A 206 11.69 -2.43 7.08
C VAL A 206 12.39 -1.92 5.83
N GLY A 207 11.91 -2.31 4.65
CA GLY A 207 12.42 -1.82 3.37
C GLY A 207 11.98 -0.38 3.10
N GLU A 208 12.76 0.35 2.30
CA GLU A 208 12.48 1.75 1.96
C GLU A 208 11.14 1.90 1.22
N ASP A 209 10.87 1.03 0.24
CA ASP A 209 9.61 1.05 -0.51
C ASP A 209 8.41 0.78 0.41
N ALA A 210 8.53 -0.17 1.33
CA ALA A 210 7.50 -0.48 2.32
C ALA A 210 7.26 0.69 3.29
N PHE A 211 8.33 1.36 3.74
CA PHE A 211 8.25 2.56 4.56
C PHE A 211 7.57 3.71 3.81
N ASN A 212 7.97 3.97 2.57
CA ASN A 212 7.42 5.03 1.74
C ASN A 212 5.94 4.76 1.39
N ALA A 213 5.59 3.51 1.11
CA ALA A 213 4.19 3.11 0.88
C ALA A 213 3.30 3.29 2.12
N ALA A 214 3.83 3.04 3.33
CA ALA A 214 3.13 3.29 4.58
C ALA A 214 3.01 4.79 4.89
N ALA A 215 3.90 5.62 4.33
CA ALA A 215 3.99 7.07 4.52
C ALA A 215 3.76 7.51 5.98
N PRO A 216 4.51 7.00 6.97
CA PRO A 216 4.18 7.14 8.37
C PRO A 216 4.49 8.56 8.86
N GLU A 217 3.50 9.24 9.42
CA GLU A 217 3.62 10.59 9.93
C GLU A 217 4.66 10.68 11.07
N LYS A 218 5.61 11.62 10.94
CA LYS A 218 6.65 11.90 11.96
C LYS A 218 7.56 10.72 12.28
N MET A 219 7.79 9.85 11.34
CA MET A 219 8.78 8.78 11.39
C MET A 219 9.89 9.02 10.39
N ARG A 220 11.04 8.37 10.61
CA ARG A 220 12.21 8.46 9.74
C ARG A 220 12.74 7.06 9.46
N TYR A 221 13.03 6.82 8.20
CA TYR A 221 13.73 5.64 7.71
C TYR A 221 15.24 5.78 7.90
N GLU A 222 15.91 4.71 8.29
CA GLU A 222 17.36 4.56 8.28
C GLU A 222 17.74 3.43 7.32
N ASP A 223 18.83 3.62 6.56
CA ASP A 223 19.25 2.68 5.53
C ASP A 223 19.34 1.24 6.04
N ALA A 224 18.58 0.35 5.41
CA ALA A 224 18.39 -1.04 5.83
C ALA A 224 19.70 -1.84 5.81
N ILE A 225 20.49 -1.69 4.74
CA ILE A 225 21.74 -2.47 4.57
C ILE A 225 22.80 -2.00 5.55
N LYS A 226 22.92 -0.69 5.74
CA LYS A 226 23.83 -0.11 6.71
C LYS A 226 23.47 -0.57 8.12
N LYS A 227 22.19 -0.49 8.51
CA LYS A 227 21.73 -0.94 9.82
C LYS A 227 21.97 -2.42 10.05
N ALA A 228 21.68 -3.26 9.08
CA ALA A 228 21.96 -4.70 9.18
C ALA A 228 23.45 -4.95 9.45
N LYS A 229 24.37 -4.24 8.74
CA LYS A 229 25.81 -4.35 8.99
C LYS A 229 26.20 -3.94 10.41
N ASP A 230 25.69 -2.79 10.88
CA ASP A 230 26.02 -2.24 12.18
C ASP A 230 25.55 -3.22 13.30
N ILE A 231 24.33 -3.76 13.16
CA ILE A 231 23.76 -4.69 14.14
C ILE A 231 24.51 -6.02 14.17
N VAL A 232 24.79 -6.61 13.02
CA VAL A 232 25.51 -7.90 12.98
C VAL A 232 26.92 -7.76 13.55
N ALA A 233 27.59 -6.62 13.26
CA ALA A 233 28.90 -6.33 13.87
C ALA A 233 28.82 -6.21 15.42
N GLU A 234 27.73 -5.64 15.93
CA GLU A 234 27.48 -5.54 17.38
C GLU A 234 27.19 -6.92 17.99
N ILE A 235 26.27 -7.71 17.36
CA ILE A 235 25.95 -9.08 17.81
C ILE A 235 27.23 -9.92 17.91
N LYS A 236 28.07 -9.92 16.87
CA LYS A 236 29.32 -10.70 16.85
C LYS A 236 30.34 -10.26 17.88
N LYS A 237 30.32 -8.99 18.27
CA LYS A 237 31.22 -8.47 19.31
C LYS A 237 30.75 -8.79 20.74
N ASP A 238 29.43 -8.69 20.95
CA ASP A 238 28.87 -8.61 22.28
C ASP A 238 28.10 -9.86 22.69
N GLU A 239 27.73 -10.75 21.75
CA GLU A 239 26.92 -11.94 21.95
C GLU A 239 27.63 -13.20 21.41
N ASP A 240 27.30 -14.35 21.99
CA ASP A 240 27.74 -15.67 21.55
C ASP A 240 26.56 -16.41 20.91
N ALA A 241 25.94 -15.75 19.89
CA ALA A 241 24.75 -16.26 19.22
C ALA A 241 25.12 -17.44 18.31
N ASP A 242 24.36 -18.54 18.44
CA ASP A 242 24.48 -19.72 17.57
C ASP A 242 23.91 -19.46 16.17
N MET A 243 22.92 -18.55 16.06
CA MET A 243 22.27 -18.15 14.80
C MET A 243 21.88 -16.68 14.83
N ILE A 244 22.07 -16.00 13.72
CA ILE A 244 21.62 -14.61 13.49
C ILE A 244 20.47 -14.62 12.50
N ILE A 245 19.31 -14.10 12.92
CA ILE A 245 18.07 -14.09 12.17
C ILE A 245 17.64 -12.65 11.86
N CYS A 246 17.43 -12.32 10.59
CA CYS A 246 16.87 -11.06 10.14
C CYS A 246 15.41 -11.26 9.71
N MET A 247 14.48 -10.55 10.31
CA MET A 247 13.10 -10.42 9.84
C MET A 247 13.00 -9.17 8.96
N CYS A 248 12.61 -9.33 7.68
CA CYS A 248 12.67 -8.25 6.69
C CYS A 248 11.28 -7.98 6.10
N SER A 249 10.66 -6.85 6.47
CA SER A 249 9.43 -6.38 5.84
C SER A 249 9.77 -5.47 4.67
N SER A 250 9.93 -6.07 3.47
CA SER A 250 10.40 -5.35 2.29
C SER A 250 9.29 -4.74 1.45
N GLY A 251 8.06 -5.27 1.53
CA GLY A 251 6.92 -4.83 0.71
C GLY A 251 7.07 -5.13 -0.79
N THR A 252 8.19 -5.71 -1.21
CA THR A 252 8.46 -5.97 -2.61
C THR A 252 7.81 -7.27 -3.06
N GLY A 253 6.52 -7.20 -3.47
CA GLY A 253 5.84 -8.27 -4.19
C GLY A 253 6.30 -8.46 -5.63
N GLY A 254 7.31 -7.69 -6.10
CA GLY A 254 7.76 -7.66 -7.49
C GLY A 254 8.61 -8.88 -7.91
N GLU A 255 8.46 -9.28 -9.17
CA GLU A 255 9.17 -10.43 -9.77
C GLU A 255 10.67 -10.22 -9.97
N ASP A 256 11.23 -9.03 -9.76
CA ASP A 256 12.65 -8.73 -9.96
C ASP A 256 13.52 -9.40 -8.89
N LYS A 257 13.89 -10.66 -9.17
CA LYS A 257 14.63 -11.54 -8.25
C LYS A 257 16.02 -11.02 -7.86
N GLU A 258 16.58 -10.06 -8.60
CA GLU A 258 17.93 -9.55 -8.34
C GLU A 258 17.96 -8.31 -7.45
N LYS A 259 16.85 -7.57 -7.41
CA LYS A 259 16.73 -6.31 -6.64
C LYS A 259 16.05 -6.45 -5.28
N LYS A 260 15.72 -7.66 -4.84
CA LYS A 260 15.09 -7.87 -3.53
C LYS A 260 16.05 -7.48 -2.41
N LEU A 261 15.53 -6.69 -1.46
CA LEU A 261 16.29 -6.18 -0.32
C LEU A 261 16.95 -7.31 0.48
N GLU A 262 16.26 -8.44 0.67
CA GLU A 262 16.75 -9.61 1.40
C GLU A 262 18.06 -10.14 0.80
N LYS A 263 18.14 -10.24 -0.54
CA LYS A 263 19.36 -10.65 -1.23
C LYS A 263 20.48 -9.61 -1.11
N GLN A 264 20.12 -8.33 -1.15
CA GLN A 264 21.09 -7.25 -0.98
C GLN A 264 21.68 -7.26 0.46
N ILE A 265 20.83 -7.50 1.47
CA ILE A 265 21.26 -7.66 2.87
C ILE A 265 22.16 -8.90 2.98
N ALA A 266 21.73 -10.07 2.50
CA ALA A 266 22.50 -11.30 2.55
C ALA A 266 23.90 -11.15 1.88
N LYS A 267 23.94 -10.52 0.72
CA LYS A 267 25.19 -10.20 0.00
C LYS A 267 26.11 -9.26 0.77
N ALA A 268 25.52 -8.27 1.45
CA ALA A 268 26.26 -7.25 2.13
C ALA A 268 26.72 -7.67 3.54
N VAL A 269 26.03 -8.68 4.13
CA VAL A 269 26.21 -9.13 5.52
C VAL A 269 26.18 -10.66 5.54
N GLY A 270 27.34 -11.29 5.26
CA GLY A 270 27.45 -12.75 5.09
C GLY A 270 27.34 -13.57 6.40
N ASP A 271 27.22 -12.92 7.56
CA ASP A 271 27.10 -13.58 8.87
C ASP A 271 25.63 -13.76 9.33
N ILE A 272 24.66 -13.47 8.47
CA ILE A 272 23.24 -13.74 8.75
C ILE A 272 22.92 -15.16 8.26
N ASP A 273 22.42 -16.01 9.17
CA ASP A 273 22.06 -17.39 8.84
C ASP A 273 20.70 -17.49 8.14
N ILE A 274 19.71 -16.71 8.62
CA ILE A 274 18.31 -16.79 8.22
C ILE A 274 17.78 -15.38 7.95
N ILE A 275 17.12 -15.20 6.80
CA ILE A 275 16.27 -14.04 6.54
C ILE A 275 14.83 -14.52 6.34
N ILE A 276 13.90 -13.99 7.13
CA ILE A 276 12.45 -14.22 6.99
C ILE A 276 11.83 -12.97 6.38
N SER A 277 11.27 -13.11 5.17
CA SER A 277 10.67 -12.00 4.43
C SER A 277 9.17 -11.86 4.75
N ALA A 278 8.72 -10.64 5.05
CA ALA A 278 7.32 -10.25 5.15
C ALA A 278 6.94 -9.25 4.04
N GLY A 279 5.65 -9.18 3.69
CA GLY A 279 5.14 -8.37 2.57
C GLY A 279 5.33 -9.04 1.20
N SER A 280 5.72 -10.31 1.16
CA SER A 280 5.91 -11.06 -0.09
C SER A 280 4.58 -11.58 -0.62
N THR A 281 4.39 -11.51 -1.95
CA THR A 281 3.25 -12.17 -2.62
C THR A 281 3.53 -13.63 -2.96
N THR A 282 4.77 -14.10 -2.75
CA THR A 282 5.23 -15.43 -3.16
C THR A 282 5.66 -16.26 -1.95
N GLU A 283 5.09 -17.46 -1.82
CA GLU A 283 5.58 -18.49 -0.93
C GLU A 283 6.81 -19.17 -1.56
N LEU A 284 7.89 -19.26 -0.79
CA LEU A 284 9.06 -20.06 -1.16
C LEU A 284 8.90 -21.47 -0.60
N LYS A 285 8.85 -22.47 -1.49
CA LYS A 285 8.83 -23.90 -1.10
C LYS A 285 10.19 -24.40 -0.62
N GLU A 286 11.25 -23.78 -1.10
CA GLU A 286 12.65 -24.02 -0.73
C GLU A 286 13.32 -22.68 -0.47
N PRO A 287 14.28 -22.59 0.45
CA PRO A 287 14.96 -21.34 0.72
C PRO A 287 15.78 -20.87 -0.49
N VAL A 288 15.74 -19.57 -0.74
CA VAL A 288 16.69 -18.95 -1.66
C VAL A 288 18.02 -18.77 -0.91
N LYS A 289 19.12 -19.26 -1.48
CA LYS A 289 20.47 -19.10 -0.93
C LYS A 289 21.19 -17.91 -1.55
N GLU A 290 21.79 -17.08 -0.68
CA GLU A 290 22.75 -16.06 -1.09
C GLU A 290 23.97 -16.18 -0.16
N GLY A 291 25.09 -16.75 -0.65
CA GLY A 291 26.19 -17.20 0.19
C GLY A 291 25.73 -18.31 1.15
N ASP A 292 26.00 -18.16 2.44
CA ASP A 292 25.54 -19.07 3.48
C ASP A 292 24.16 -18.71 4.05
N THR A 293 23.66 -17.50 3.76
CA THR A 293 22.36 -17.03 4.18
C THR A 293 21.22 -17.73 3.44
N ARG A 294 20.19 -18.15 4.18
CA ARG A 294 18.95 -18.73 3.62
C ARG A 294 17.78 -17.76 3.82
N ILE A 295 17.07 -17.48 2.73
CA ILE A 295 15.94 -16.55 2.68
C ILE A 295 14.64 -17.36 2.55
N TYR A 296 13.69 -17.08 3.41
CA TYR A 296 12.38 -17.73 3.48
C TYR A 296 11.26 -16.70 3.36
N SER A 297 10.13 -17.08 2.74
CA SER A 297 8.92 -16.27 2.76
C SER A 297 7.67 -17.12 2.69
N LEU A 298 6.63 -16.68 3.38
CA LEU A 298 5.25 -17.07 3.16
C LEU A 298 4.59 -16.05 2.22
N ALA A 299 3.55 -16.47 1.49
CA ALA A 299 2.74 -15.51 0.75
C ALA A 299 1.88 -14.69 1.73
N ALA A 300 1.81 -13.38 1.53
CA ALA A 300 0.98 -12.51 2.37
C ALA A 300 -0.48 -13.00 2.42
N GLY A 301 -1.00 -13.15 3.63
CA GLY A 301 -2.32 -13.71 3.90
C GLY A 301 -2.43 -15.23 3.71
N SER A 302 -1.30 -15.96 3.70
CA SER A 302 -1.33 -17.42 3.73
C SER A 302 -1.78 -17.94 5.10
N SER A 303 -2.46 -19.12 5.10
CA SER A 303 -2.86 -19.78 6.34
C SER A 303 -1.82 -20.79 6.82
N LYS A 304 -0.52 -20.38 6.81
CA LYS A 304 0.60 -21.29 7.06
C LYS A 304 1.56 -20.77 8.11
N VAL A 305 2.29 -21.70 8.71
CA VAL A 305 3.49 -21.45 9.51
C VAL A 305 4.69 -22.00 8.75
N GLY A 306 5.74 -21.21 8.59
CA GLY A 306 7.03 -21.70 8.11
C GLY A 306 7.80 -22.36 9.24
N ARG A 307 8.40 -23.52 9.01
CA ARG A 307 9.21 -24.27 9.95
C ARG A 307 10.57 -24.59 9.38
N ILE A 308 11.62 -24.10 10.04
CA ILE A 308 13.03 -24.30 9.67
C ILE A 308 13.66 -25.17 10.73
N GLU A 309 14.37 -26.21 10.35
CA GLU A 309 14.96 -27.17 11.25
C GLU A 309 16.48 -27.22 11.12
N TYR A 310 17.14 -27.26 12.27
CA TYR A 310 18.56 -27.54 12.41
C TYR A 310 18.76 -28.68 13.39
N VAL A 311 19.65 -29.60 13.09
CA VAL A 311 20.04 -30.69 14.00
C VAL A 311 21.40 -30.36 14.62
N ILE A 312 21.51 -30.59 15.91
CA ILE A 312 22.76 -30.40 16.65
C ILE A 312 23.56 -31.70 16.59
N GLU A 313 24.67 -31.66 15.86
CA GLU A 313 25.66 -32.76 15.77
C GLU A 313 27.04 -32.22 16.11
N ASP A 314 27.74 -32.90 16.99
CA ASP A 314 29.09 -32.51 17.43
C ASP A 314 29.22 -31.04 17.86
N ASN A 315 28.26 -30.53 18.62
CA ASN A 315 28.11 -29.13 19.02
C ASN A 315 28.01 -28.12 17.87
N SER A 316 27.64 -28.58 16.66
CA SER A 316 27.42 -27.73 15.48
C SER A 316 25.95 -27.80 15.03
N TYR A 317 25.43 -26.68 14.55
CA TYR A 317 24.06 -26.58 14.03
C TYR A 317 24.08 -26.86 12.52
N LYS A 318 23.49 -27.98 12.12
CA LYS A 318 23.39 -28.38 10.70
C LYS A 318 21.97 -28.18 10.20
N TYR A 319 21.83 -27.44 9.11
CA TYR A 319 20.53 -27.27 8.45
C TYR A 319 19.97 -28.64 8.06
N SER A 320 18.77 -28.95 8.53
CA SER A 320 18.07 -30.21 8.28
C SER A 320 16.95 -30.06 7.25
N GLY A 321 16.20 -28.95 7.28
CA GLY A 321 15.10 -28.77 6.33
C GLY A 321 14.26 -27.53 6.54
N TYR A 322 13.35 -27.32 5.61
CA TYR A 322 12.30 -26.32 5.65
C TYR A 322 10.98 -26.93 5.19
N SER A 323 9.91 -26.59 5.87
CA SER A 323 8.56 -26.98 5.49
C SER A 323 7.57 -25.85 5.81
N THR A 324 6.43 -25.86 5.14
CA THR A 324 5.28 -25.02 5.52
C THR A 324 4.18 -25.92 6.07
N VAL A 325 3.56 -25.49 7.16
CA VAL A 325 2.51 -26.21 7.85
C VAL A 325 1.21 -25.44 7.67
N ASP A 326 0.23 -26.05 7.01
CA ASP A 326 -1.11 -25.46 6.84
C ASP A 326 -1.86 -25.46 8.19
N MET A 327 -2.42 -24.32 8.55
CA MET A 327 -3.22 -24.17 9.77
C MET A 327 -4.68 -24.59 9.52
N GLY A 328 -4.87 -25.86 9.15
CA GLY A 328 -6.16 -26.46 8.86
C GLY A 328 -6.99 -26.80 10.10
N ASP A 329 -8.09 -27.56 9.89
CA ASP A 329 -9.05 -27.91 10.95
C ASP A 329 -8.49 -28.89 11.99
N GLU A 330 -7.39 -29.57 11.68
CA GLU A 330 -6.62 -30.41 12.61
C GLU A 330 -6.12 -29.62 13.82
N TYR A 331 -5.79 -28.32 13.62
CA TYR A 331 -5.43 -27.42 14.69
C TYR A 331 -6.68 -26.70 15.21
N LYS A 332 -7.26 -27.18 16.30
CA LYS A 332 -8.44 -26.54 16.92
C LYS A 332 -8.09 -25.11 17.34
N LYS A 333 -9.03 -24.19 17.14
CA LYS A 333 -8.86 -22.80 17.59
C LYS A 333 -8.73 -22.74 19.10
N ASP A 334 -7.62 -22.21 19.61
CA ASP A 334 -7.38 -22.01 21.04
C ASP A 334 -8.44 -21.10 21.64
N ALA A 335 -8.95 -21.49 22.81
CA ALA A 335 -10.10 -20.81 23.43
C ALA A 335 -9.73 -19.45 24.04
N ASP A 336 -8.53 -19.29 24.57
CA ASP A 336 -8.08 -18.03 25.17
C ASP A 336 -7.75 -17.00 24.12
N VAL A 337 -7.08 -17.39 23.03
CA VAL A 337 -6.87 -16.51 21.86
C VAL A 337 -8.21 -16.08 21.29
N MET A 338 -9.17 -16.99 21.08
CA MET A 338 -10.50 -16.66 20.56
C MET A 338 -11.30 -15.74 21.49
N LYS A 339 -11.12 -15.86 22.79
CA LYS A 339 -11.74 -14.97 23.79
C LYS A 339 -11.22 -13.55 23.66
N GLU A 340 -9.90 -13.38 23.48
CA GLU A 340 -9.29 -12.06 23.28
C GLU A 340 -9.74 -11.43 21.96
N LEU A 341 -9.73 -12.18 20.87
CA LEU A 341 -10.21 -11.70 19.57
C LEU A 341 -11.66 -11.23 19.64
N LYS A 342 -12.56 -12.01 20.27
CA LYS A 342 -13.96 -11.64 20.46
C LYS A 342 -14.12 -10.38 21.32
N ALA A 343 -13.28 -10.18 22.34
CA ALA A 343 -13.30 -8.98 23.15
C ALA A 343 -12.89 -7.73 22.38
N MET A 344 -11.83 -7.84 21.58
CA MET A 344 -11.36 -6.76 20.70
C MET A 344 -12.38 -6.44 19.60
N ALA A 345 -12.94 -7.46 18.94
CA ALA A 345 -13.96 -7.28 17.93
C ALA A 345 -15.21 -6.56 18.45
N ARG A 346 -15.67 -6.92 19.67
CA ARG A 346 -16.80 -6.20 20.33
C ARG A 346 -16.47 -4.74 20.58
N THR A 347 -15.25 -4.43 20.97
CA THR A 347 -14.82 -3.06 21.23
C THR A 347 -14.71 -2.27 19.92
N ALA A 348 -14.13 -2.85 18.89
CA ALA A 348 -14.06 -2.25 17.56
C ALA A 348 -15.46 -1.97 17.00
N ASN A 349 -16.39 -2.95 17.15
CA ASN A 349 -17.77 -2.77 16.73
C ASN A 349 -18.43 -1.59 17.46
N LYS A 350 -18.32 -1.55 18.79
CA LYS A 350 -18.94 -0.48 19.61
C LYS A 350 -18.35 0.90 19.32
N ASN A 351 -17.03 1.01 19.25
CA ASN A 351 -16.34 2.29 19.26
C ASN A 351 -16.08 2.85 17.87
N TYR A 352 -16.11 2.00 16.84
CA TYR A 352 -15.80 2.42 15.48
C TYR A 352 -16.94 2.13 14.50
N PHE A 353 -17.30 0.85 14.26
CA PHE A 353 -18.31 0.54 13.24
C PHE A 353 -19.69 1.10 13.61
N ALA A 354 -20.14 0.93 14.85
CA ALA A 354 -21.41 1.48 15.29
C ALA A 354 -21.44 3.03 15.29
N ALA A 355 -20.31 3.66 15.58
CA ALA A 355 -20.16 5.11 15.46
C ALA A 355 -20.27 5.61 14.01
N ASN A 356 -20.04 4.75 13.03
CA ASN A 356 -20.24 5.00 11.61
C ASN A 356 -21.56 4.41 11.07
N GLY A 357 -22.48 3.97 11.94
CA GLY A 357 -23.82 3.50 11.57
C GLY A 357 -23.89 2.03 11.14
N TYR A 358 -22.82 1.24 11.32
CA TYR A 358 -22.74 -0.14 10.86
C TYR A 358 -22.40 -1.11 12.00
N ALA A 359 -22.65 -2.39 11.77
CA ALA A 359 -22.22 -3.47 12.66
C ALA A 359 -21.19 -4.36 11.97
N SER A 360 -20.12 -4.73 12.70
CA SER A 360 -19.13 -5.70 12.20
C SER A 360 -19.83 -7.00 11.77
N GLY A 361 -19.51 -7.48 10.56
CA GLY A 361 -20.13 -8.67 9.97
C GLY A 361 -21.54 -8.47 9.38
N GLN A 362 -22.10 -7.25 9.44
CA GLN A 362 -23.34 -6.94 8.73
C GLN A 362 -23.17 -7.22 7.24
N VAL A 363 -24.11 -7.96 6.66
CA VAL A 363 -24.14 -8.27 5.22
C VAL A 363 -24.90 -7.14 4.51
N PHE A 364 -24.36 -6.65 3.41
CA PHE A 364 -25.03 -5.68 2.53
C PHE A 364 -25.78 -6.37 1.40
N CYS A 365 -25.05 -7.20 0.64
CA CYS A 365 -25.55 -7.88 -0.56
C CYS A 365 -24.70 -9.12 -0.84
N ASP A 366 -25.04 -9.86 -1.88
CA ASP A 366 -24.21 -10.91 -2.45
C ASP A 366 -23.49 -10.41 -3.73
N SER A 367 -22.26 -10.87 -3.96
CA SER A 367 -21.63 -10.80 -5.27
C SER A 367 -21.68 -12.16 -5.94
N PHE A 368 -22.25 -12.22 -7.15
CA PHE A 368 -22.35 -13.47 -7.93
C PHE A 368 -21.16 -13.69 -8.86
N PHE A 369 -20.12 -12.89 -8.71
CA PHE A 369 -18.87 -12.95 -9.46
C PHE A 369 -17.77 -12.24 -8.67
N GLU A 370 -16.53 -12.59 -8.99
CA GLU A 370 -15.36 -11.88 -8.47
C GLU A 370 -15.16 -10.56 -9.22
N ILE A 371 -14.84 -9.48 -8.49
CA ILE A 371 -14.34 -8.24 -9.05
C ILE A 371 -12.86 -8.14 -8.67
N ALA A 372 -12.00 -8.18 -9.67
CA ALA A 372 -10.55 -8.19 -9.48
C ALA A 372 -10.05 -6.91 -8.76
N PRO A 373 -8.98 -7.00 -7.94
CA PRO A 373 -8.39 -5.83 -7.31
C PRO A 373 -7.80 -4.86 -8.35
N LEU A 374 -7.69 -3.58 -7.99
CA LEU A 374 -7.16 -2.54 -8.88
C LEU A 374 -5.75 -2.88 -9.38
N SER A 375 -4.91 -3.48 -8.54
CA SER A 375 -3.57 -3.95 -8.91
C SER A 375 -3.54 -4.99 -10.05
N ALA A 376 -4.63 -5.71 -10.29
CA ALA A 376 -4.74 -6.65 -11.40
C ALA A 376 -4.89 -5.98 -12.77
N ASN A 377 -5.04 -4.66 -12.81
CA ASN A 377 -5.18 -3.88 -14.04
C ASN A 377 -3.85 -3.30 -14.55
N ALA A 378 -2.75 -3.47 -13.82
CA ALA A 378 -1.42 -3.06 -14.27
C ALA A 378 -1.13 -3.62 -15.67
N GLY A 379 -0.74 -2.77 -16.62
CA GLY A 379 -0.49 -3.13 -18.02
C GLY A 379 -1.72 -3.50 -18.85
N LYS A 380 -2.95 -3.42 -18.31
CA LYS A 380 -4.17 -3.64 -19.07
C LYS A 380 -4.70 -2.32 -19.63
N LYS A 381 -5.18 -2.37 -20.87
CA LYS A 381 -5.84 -1.23 -21.52
C LYS A 381 -7.30 -1.14 -21.09
N GLY A 382 -7.80 0.09 -20.94
CA GLY A 382 -9.21 0.33 -20.62
C GLY A 382 -9.46 0.59 -19.13
N ASP A 383 -10.70 0.53 -18.72
CA ASP A 383 -11.19 0.86 -17.40
C ASP A 383 -11.17 -0.37 -16.45
N SER A 384 -11.57 -0.18 -15.19
CA SER A 384 -11.63 -1.22 -14.16
C SER A 384 -13.01 -1.27 -13.52
N PRO A 385 -13.68 -2.44 -13.51
CA PRO A 385 -14.96 -2.59 -12.84
C PRO A 385 -14.93 -2.14 -11.36
N LEU A 386 -13.85 -2.45 -10.64
CA LEU A 386 -13.70 -2.00 -9.25
C LEU A 386 -13.46 -0.49 -9.16
N GLY A 387 -12.66 0.07 -10.08
CA GLY A 387 -12.43 1.51 -10.13
C GLY A 387 -13.72 2.28 -10.42
N GLU A 388 -14.50 1.81 -11.38
CA GLU A 388 -15.83 2.34 -11.70
C GLU A 388 -16.78 2.26 -10.50
N LEU A 389 -16.85 1.12 -9.83
CA LEU A 389 -17.70 0.90 -8.66
C LEU A 389 -17.34 1.84 -7.51
N ILE A 390 -16.04 2.04 -7.24
CA ILE A 390 -15.57 2.97 -6.20
C ILE A 390 -15.91 4.43 -6.58
N ALA A 391 -15.66 4.81 -7.82
CA ALA A 391 -15.98 6.15 -8.30
C ALA A 391 -17.49 6.44 -8.22
N ASP A 392 -18.33 5.46 -8.56
CA ASP A 392 -19.78 5.59 -8.42
C ASP A 392 -20.22 5.70 -6.96
N ALA A 393 -19.58 4.95 -6.04
CA ALA A 393 -19.83 5.08 -4.61
C ALA A 393 -19.51 6.50 -4.09
N TYR A 394 -18.37 7.06 -4.51
CA TYR A 394 -17.98 8.42 -4.12
C TYR A 394 -18.96 9.46 -4.68
N ARG A 395 -19.36 9.28 -5.94
CA ARG A 395 -20.32 10.18 -6.59
C ARG A 395 -21.69 10.12 -5.92
N MET A 396 -22.21 8.94 -5.64
CA MET A 396 -23.49 8.75 -4.96
C MET A 396 -23.49 9.42 -3.59
N ALA A 397 -22.49 9.12 -2.77
CA ALA A 397 -22.36 9.68 -1.43
C ALA A 397 -22.23 11.21 -1.44
N ALA A 398 -21.56 11.78 -2.44
CA ALA A 398 -21.48 13.23 -2.62
C ALA A 398 -22.79 13.87 -3.09
N THR A 399 -23.57 13.20 -3.93
CA THR A 399 -24.89 13.70 -4.40
C THR A 399 -25.93 13.73 -3.28
N GLU A 400 -25.80 12.88 -2.29
CA GLU A 400 -26.68 12.85 -1.11
C GLU A 400 -26.34 13.93 -0.08
N ASP A 401 -25.16 14.51 -0.12
CA ASP A 401 -24.78 15.61 0.76
C ASP A 401 -25.49 16.91 0.34
N ALA A 402 -26.50 17.32 1.11
CA ALA A 402 -27.29 18.54 0.83
C ALA A 402 -26.47 19.84 0.76
N ARG A 403 -25.21 19.84 1.23
CA ARG A 403 -24.31 20.99 1.14
C ARG A 403 -23.62 21.08 -0.22
N ILE A 404 -23.65 20.01 -1.01
CA ILE A 404 -23.08 19.97 -2.35
C ILE A 404 -24.13 20.51 -3.32
N PRO A 405 -23.87 21.62 -4.03
CA PRO A 405 -24.74 22.09 -5.09
C PRO A 405 -24.97 20.99 -6.14
N LYS A 406 -26.22 20.79 -6.53
CA LYS A 406 -26.54 19.86 -7.62
C LYS A 406 -26.00 20.40 -8.94
N GLY A 407 -25.37 19.52 -9.71
CA GLY A 407 -24.85 19.79 -11.06
C GLY A 407 -23.34 19.63 -11.15
N ASN A 408 -22.88 19.18 -12.30
CA ASN A 408 -21.47 19.10 -12.69
C ASN A 408 -20.53 18.37 -11.70
N LEU A 409 -21.01 17.28 -11.09
CA LEU A 409 -20.24 16.48 -10.14
C LEU A 409 -19.53 15.32 -10.84
N ILE A 410 -18.22 15.26 -10.68
CA ILE A 410 -17.36 14.17 -11.13
C ILE A 410 -16.69 13.55 -9.91
N SER A 411 -16.59 12.24 -9.85
CA SER A 411 -15.82 11.54 -8.82
C SER A 411 -14.62 10.85 -9.42
N LEU A 412 -13.59 10.66 -8.59
CA LEU A 412 -12.35 10.00 -8.96
C LEU A 412 -11.99 8.91 -7.94
N ALA A 413 -11.62 7.75 -8.44
CA ALA A 413 -10.88 6.75 -7.72
C ALA A 413 -9.51 6.56 -8.37
N SER A 414 -8.52 6.06 -7.64
CA SER A 414 -7.20 5.73 -8.17
C SER A 414 -6.81 4.30 -7.79
N ASP A 415 -5.73 3.79 -8.37
CA ASP A 415 -5.18 2.47 -7.99
C ASP A 415 -4.88 2.35 -6.49
N ARG A 416 -4.80 3.48 -5.78
CA ARG A 416 -4.60 3.54 -4.33
C ARG A 416 -5.88 3.56 -3.53
N SER A 417 -7.05 3.67 -4.16
CA SER A 417 -8.33 3.77 -3.45
C SER A 417 -8.75 2.45 -2.80
N ALA A 418 -8.26 1.31 -3.28
CA ALA A 418 -8.52 0.00 -2.68
C ALA A 418 -7.29 -0.92 -2.76
N VAL A 419 -7.14 -1.79 -1.75
CA VAL A 419 -6.03 -2.75 -1.63
C VAL A 419 -6.43 -4.19 -1.96
N ALA A 420 -7.73 -4.46 -2.14
CA ALA A 420 -8.26 -5.78 -2.48
C ALA A 420 -9.46 -5.64 -3.43
N GLY A 421 -9.82 -6.74 -4.08
CA GLY A 421 -11.04 -6.88 -4.88
C GLY A 421 -12.25 -7.33 -4.04
N ILE A 422 -13.34 -7.67 -4.72
CA ILE A 422 -14.54 -8.25 -4.10
C ILE A 422 -14.61 -9.71 -4.53
N ALA A 423 -14.57 -10.63 -3.56
CA ALA A 423 -14.75 -12.06 -3.82
C ALA A 423 -16.22 -12.38 -4.13
N GLU A 424 -16.46 -13.46 -4.87
CA GLU A 424 -17.79 -14.05 -4.99
C GLU A 424 -18.32 -14.47 -3.62
N GLY A 425 -19.59 -14.19 -3.32
CA GLY A 425 -20.25 -14.49 -2.05
C GLY A 425 -20.75 -13.24 -1.33
N LYS A 426 -20.84 -13.32 0.01
CA LYS A 426 -21.41 -12.24 0.83
C LYS A 426 -20.46 -11.04 0.95
N VAL A 427 -20.98 -9.87 0.59
CA VAL A 427 -20.30 -8.58 0.80
C VAL A 427 -20.73 -8.04 2.16
N THR A 428 -19.77 -7.89 3.07
CA THR A 428 -20.00 -7.48 4.45
C THR A 428 -19.34 -6.14 4.76
N VAL A 429 -19.72 -5.52 5.87
CA VAL A 429 -19.05 -4.32 6.40
C VAL A 429 -17.55 -4.56 6.54
N ASN A 430 -17.14 -5.73 7.04
CA ASN A 430 -15.72 -6.06 7.22
C ASN A 430 -15.01 -6.16 5.87
N SER A 431 -15.59 -6.86 4.87
CA SER A 431 -14.95 -6.99 3.56
C SER A 431 -14.82 -5.66 2.82
N VAL A 432 -15.81 -4.77 2.94
CA VAL A 432 -15.73 -3.41 2.39
C VAL A 432 -14.66 -2.57 3.10
N TYR A 433 -14.62 -2.64 4.43
CA TYR A 433 -13.62 -1.93 5.21
C TYR A 433 -12.19 -2.39 4.90
N ASP A 434 -11.98 -3.72 4.77
CA ASP A 434 -10.66 -4.29 4.46
C ASP A 434 -10.23 -4.03 3.00
N MET A 435 -11.19 -3.93 2.09
CA MET A 435 -10.94 -3.58 0.69
C MET A 435 -10.48 -2.14 0.53
N MET A 436 -11.11 -1.21 1.26
CA MET A 436 -10.80 0.22 1.15
C MET A 436 -9.50 0.53 1.87
N LYS A 437 -8.69 1.42 1.30
CA LYS A 437 -7.44 1.82 1.92
C LYS A 437 -7.68 2.50 3.27
N VAL A 438 -7.08 1.95 4.31
CA VAL A 438 -7.14 2.55 5.65
C VAL A 438 -6.16 3.72 5.73
N GLY A 439 -6.67 4.87 6.16
CA GLY A 439 -5.89 6.09 6.36
C GLY A 439 -6.43 6.89 7.53
N LYS A 440 -6.36 8.20 7.45
CA LYS A 440 -6.92 9.13 8.45
C LYS A 440 -7.69 10.25 7.77
N ALA A 441 -8.77 10.70 8.42
CA ALA A 441 -9.39 11.98 8.15
C ALA A 441 -8.68 13.12 8.90
N ASP A 442 -9.04 14.38 8.62
CA ASP A 442 -8.40 15.55 9.23
C ASP A 442 -8.67 15.64 10.74
N ASP A 443 -9.80 15.08 11.22
CA ASP A 443 -10.10 14.92 12.65
C ASP A 443 -9.26 13.84 13.36
N GLY A 444 -8.34 13.18 12.63
CA GLY A 444 -7.46 12.12 13.10
C GLY A 444 -8.13 10.75 13.24
N SER A 445 -9.43 10.61 12.93
CA SER A 445 -10.13 9.32 12.97
C SER A 445 -9.66 8.38 11.86
N THR A 446 -9.72 7.08 12.13
CA THR A 446 -9.27 6.03 11.19
C THR A 446 -10.15 5.99 9.93
N GLY A 447 -9.54 5.74 8.79
CA GLY A 447 -10.15 5.69 7.45
C GLY A 447 -10.00 7.01 6.70
N HIS A 448 -9.65 6.95 5.42
CA HIS A 448 -9.63 8.13 4.56
C HIS A 448 -11.00 8.78 4.49
N ALA A 449 -11.04 10.11 4.48
CA ALA A 449 -12.24 10.86 4.18
C ALA A 449 -12.33 11.19 2.69
N LEU A 450 -13.54 11.32 2.17
CA LEU A 450 -13.76 11.96 0.89
C LEU A 450 -13.50 13.45 1.00
N THR A 451 -12.87 14.00 -0.01
CA THR A 451 -12.60 15.43 -0.14
C THR A 451 -13.16 15.96 -1.45
N SER A 452 -13.34 17.27 -1.54
CA SER A 452 -13.77 17.93 -2.76
C SER A 452 -12.97 19.19 -3.04
N PHE A 453 -12.83 19.47 -4.34
CA PHE A 453 -12.25 20.66 -4.94
C PHE A 453 -12.91 20.89 -6.31
N TYR A 454 -12.48 21.89 -7.03
CA TYR A 454 -13.00 22.17 -8.38
C TYR A 454 -11.88 22.05 -9.40
N LEU A 455 -12.28 21.66 -10.63
CA LEU A 455 -11.46 21.70 -11.85
C LEU A 455 -12.26 22.34 -12.97
N THR A 456 -11.58 23.04 -13.87
CA THR A 456 -12.23 23.45 -15.14
C THR A 456 -12.41 22.24 -16.06
N GLY A 457 -13.30 22.33 -17.03
CA GLY A 457 -13.44 21.27 -18.02
C GLY A 457 -12.15 21.04 -18.83
N ALA A 458 -11.36 22.10 -19.04
CA ALA A 458 -10.04 21.98 -19.64
C ALA A 458 -9.08 21.13 -18.76
N ASP A 459 -9.04 21.38 -17.44
CA ASP A 459 -8.24 20.59 -16.48
C ASP A 459 -8.68 19.12 -16.46
N ILE A 460 -10.00 18.86 -16.51
CA ILE A 460 -10.55 17.49 -16.54
C ILE A 460 -10.14 16.76 -17.82
N LYS A 461 -10.14 17.41 -18.97
CA LYS A 461 -9.66 16.83 -20.23
C LYS A 461 -8.19 16.43 -20.11
N VAL A 462 -7.34 17.29 -19.54
CA VAL A 462 -5.93 16.99 -19.29
C VAL A 462 -5.80 15.77 -18.35
N LEU A 463 -6.55 15.76 -17.25
CA LEU A 463 -6.50 14.69 -16.26
C LEU A 463 -6.98 13.35 -16.87
N ALA A 464 -8.04 13.36 -17.68
CA ALA A 464 -8.53 12.18 -18.39
C ALA A 464 -7.50 11.66 -19.41
N GLU A 465 -6.80 12.55 -20.13
CA GLU A 465 -5.73 12.14 -21.05
C GLU A 465 -4.54 11.54 -20.32
N MET A 466 -4.17 12.09 -19.17
CA MET A 466 -3.11 11.54 -18.32
C MET A 466 -3.49 10.15 -17.80
N ALA A 467 -4.72 10.00 -17.27
CA ALA A 467 -5.24 8.72 -16.77
C ALA A 467 -5.27 7.64 -17.86
N ALA A 468 -5.74 8.01 -19.07
CA ALA A 468 -5.79 7.09 -20.20
C ALA A 468 -4.39 6.70 -20.70
N THR A 469 -3.45 7.64 -20.71
CA THR A 469 -2.06 7.39 -21.11
C THR A 469 -1.33 6.51 -20.07
N ALA A 470 -1.67 6.63 -18.78
CA ALA A 470 -1.14 5.77 -17.72
C ALA A 470 -1.47 4.28 -17.95
N SER A 471 -2.51 3.95 -18.73
CA SER A 471 -2.80 2.56 -19.10
C SER A 471 -1.76 1.93 -20.03
N ASP A 472 -0.91 2.71 -20.65
CA ASP A 472 0.21 2.25 -21.47
C ASP A 472 1.53 2.07 -20.66
N ASP A 473 1.54 2.48 -19.38
CA ASP A 473 2.70 2.42 -18.48
C ASP A 473 2.33 1.70 -17.18
N GLU A 474 2.95 0.53 -16.93
CA GLU A 474 2.69 -0.29 -15.73
C GLU A 474 3.07 0.40 -14.41
N SER A 475 3.93 1.42 -14.47
CA SER A 475 4.39 2.16 -13.29
C SER A 475 3.56 3.40 -12.96
N ALA A 476 2.69 3.85 -13.88
CA ALA A 476 1.89 5.05 -13.71
C ALA A 476 0.58 4.77 -12.95
N GLU A 477 0.24 5.65 -12.02
CA GLU A 477 -1.02 5.58 -11.27
C GLU A 477 -2.22 5.86 -12.19
N ARG A 478 -3.21 4.99 -12.17
CA ARG A 478 -4.42 5.09 -12.97
C ARG A 478 -5.52 5.77 -12.19
N LEU A 479 -6.36 6.52 -12.91
CA LEU A 479 -7.55 7.16 -12.37
C LEU A 479 -8.81 6.60 -13.05
N TYR A 480 -9.86 6.44 -12.26
CA TYR A 480 -11.17 5.95 -12.66
C TYR A 480 -12.21 7.01 -12.35
N PHE A 481 -13.09 7.28 -13.33
CA PHE A 481 -14.02 8.39 -13.24
C PHE A 481 -15.47 7.93 -13.01
N GLY A 482 -16.20 8.63 -12.13
CA GLY A 482 -17.65 8.55 -12.05
C GLY A 482 -18.28 9.83 -12.59
N GLY A 483 -19.31 9.69 -13.41
CA GLY A 483 -19.99 10.82 -14.05
C GLY A 483 -19.27 11.43 -15.27
N LEU A 484 -18.19 10.82 -15.74
CA LEU A 484 -17.45 11.23 -16.95
C LEU A 484 -17.36 10.04 -17.91
N SER A 485 -17.53 10.29 -19.21
CA SER A 485 -17.32 9.31 -20.28
C SER A 485 -16.48 9.90 -21.39
N TYR A 486 -15.57 9.11 -21.96
CA TYR A 486 -14.69 9.58 -23.04
C TYR A 486 -14.12 8.42 -23.87
N LYS A 487 -13.57 8.75 -25.04
CA LYS A 487 -12.79 7.83 -25.87
C LYS A 487 -11.32 8.25 -25.87
N TYR A 488 -10.43 7.28 -25.84
CA TYR A 488 -8.99 7.46 -25.96
C TYR A 488 -8.45 6.72 -27.17
N ASN A 489 -7.69 7.40 -28.01
CA ASN A 489 -7.00 6.79 -29.14
C ASN A 489 -5.50 7.14 -29.12
N PRO A 490 -4.60 6.15 -28.92
CA PRO A 490 -3.15 6.39 -28.79
C PRO A 490 -2.52 6.91 -30.09
N HIS A 491 -3.17 6.73 -31.24
CA HIS A 491 -2.67 7.19 -32.55
C HIS A 491 -2.94 8.68 -32.83
N ARG A 492 -3.67 9.35 -31.95
CA ARG A 492 -3.90 10.80 -32.03
C ARG A 492 -2.69 11.58 -31.51
N LEU A 493 -2.66 12.88 -31.84
CA LEU A 493 -1.60 13.77 -31.32
C LEU A 493 -1.63 13.80 -29.79
N LYS A 494 -0.45 13.80 -29.18
CA LYS A 494 -0.27 14.00 -27.73
C LYS A 494 -1.06 15.25 -27.30
N ASN A 495 -1.73 15.19 -26.16
CA ASN A 495 -2.62 16.22 -25.61
C ASN A 495 -3.94 16.41 -26.42
N SER A 496 -4.29 15.47 -27.28
CA SER A 496 -5.56 15.43 -28.04
C SER A 496 -6.01 13.97 -28.26
N ARG A 497 -5.52 13.04 -27.45
CA ARG A 497 -5.83 11.60 -27.58
C ARG A 497 -7.22 11.25 -27.09
N ILE A 498 -7.78 12.04 -26.17
CA ILE A 498 -9.18 11.90 -25.76
C ILE A 498 -10.12 12.67 -26.68
N TYR A 499 -11.32 12.13 -26.84
CA TYR A 499 -12.38 12.76 -27.64
C TYR A 499 -13.75 12.18 -27.24
N ASP A 500 -14.85 12.77 -27.75
CA ASP A 500 -16.23 12.44 -27.40
C ASP A 500 -16.40 12.43 -25.84
N ILE A 501 -15.88 13.46 -25.18
CA ILE A 501 -15.91 13.57 -23.72
C ILE A 501 -17.22 14.22 -23.27
N THR A 502 -17.93 13.50 -22.38
CA THR A 502 -19.22 13.95 -21.82
C THR A 502 -19.26 13.79 -20.31
N VAL A 503 -20.04 14.62 -19.66
CA VAL A 503 -20.35 14.57 -18.22
C VAL A 503 -21.82 14.21 -18.01
N LEU A 504 -22.09 13.44 -16.96
CA LEU A 504 -23.44 13.13 -16.53
C LEU A 504 -24.00 14.32 -15.74
N GLU A 505 -24.99 14.98 -16.27
CA GLU A 505 -25.68 16.09 -15.61
C GLU A 505 -26.63 15.55 -14.52
N ASP A 506 -26.39 15.94 -13.26
CA ASP A 506 -27.12 15.40 -12.10
C ASP A 506 -28.62 15.74 -12.10
N THR A 507 -29.00 16.85 -12.77
CA THR A 507 -30.40 17.32 -12.78
C THR A 507 -31.26 16.59 -13.80
N SER A 508 -30.69 16.23 -14.93
CA SER A 508 -31.42 15.58 -16.05
C SER A 508 -31.11 14.10 -16.20
N GLY A 509 -29.97 13.63 -15.63
CA GLY A 509 -29.46 12.30 -15.90
C GLY A 509 -28.93 12.10 -17.31
N SER A 510 -28.74 13.18 -18.08
CA SER A 510 -28.30 13.15 -19.47
C SER A 510 -26.79 13.34 -19.57
N GLN A 511 -26.19 12.74 -20.59
CA GLN A 511 -24.80 13.02 -20.98
C GLN A 511 -24.75 14.34 -21.78
N ILE A 512 -23.93 15.28 -21.33
CA ILE A 512 -23.69 16.56 -21.99
C ILE A 512 -22.21 16.76 -22.28
N ASP A 513 -21.89 17.52 -23.34
CA ASP A 513 -20.49 17.82 -23.65
C ASP A 513 -19.86 18.67 -22.57
N ILE A 514 -18.63 18.32 -22.18
CA ILE A 514 -17.84 19.08 -21.18
C ILE A 514 -17.44 20.45 -21.80
N LYS A 515 -17.55 21.51 -21.00
CA LYS A 515 -17.19 22.87 -21.39
C LYS A 515 -15.91 23.31 -20.68
N ASP A 516 -14.93 23.81 -21.41
CA ASP A 516 -13.59 24.11 -20.92
C ASP A 516 -13.55 25.14 -19.80
N ASP A 517 -14.40 26.16 -19.87
CA ASP A 517 -14.45 27.28 -18.93
C ASP A 517 -15.40 27.09 -17.75
N VAL A 518 -16.08 25.96 -17.66
CA VAL A 518 -17.00 25.62 -16.57
C VAL A 518 -16.25 24.91 -15.46
N LEU A 519 -16.52 25.30 -14.22
CA LEU A 519 -16.04 24.61 -13.02
C LEU A 519 -16.90 23.38 -12.73
N TYR A 520 -16.25 22.25 -12.58
CA TYR A 520 -16.82 20.98 -12.18
C TYR A 520 -16.33 20.63 -10.78
N ARG A 521 -17.23 20.25 -9.89
CA ARG A 521 -16.86 19.76 -8.58
C ARG A 521 -16.31 18.36 -8.70
N VAL A 522 -15.15 18.15 -8.12
CA VAL A 522 -14.47 16.85 -8.10
C VAL A 522 -14.49 16.30 -6.67
N VAL A 523 -14.85 15.03 -6.53
CA VAL A 523 -14.86 14.31 -5.25
C VAL A 523 -13.96 13.08 -5.36
N THR A 524 -13.06 12.93 -4.40
CA THR A 524 -12.11 11.81 -4.34
C THR A 524 -11.62 11.61 -2.91
N ASP A 525 -10.81 10.59 -2.67
CA ASP A 525 -10.07 10.46 -1.42
C ASP A 525 -8.89 11.46 -1.36
N LYS A 526 -8.51 11.83 -0.13
CA LYS A 526 -7.48 12.85 0.10
C LYS A 526 -6.13 12.50 -0.52
N THR A 527 -5.76 11.20 -0.57
CA THR A 527 -4.49 10.76 -1.16
C THR A 527 -4.48 11.01 -2.66
N THR A 528 -5.57 10.66 -3.34
CA THR A 528 -5.74 10.92 -4.78
C THR A 528 -5.76 12.44 -5.07
N ALA A 529 -6.44 13.24 -4.23
CA ALA A 529 -6.45 14.71 -4.37
C ALA A 529 -5.04 15.32 -4.27
N LEU A 530 -4.23 14.85 -3.33
CA LEU A 530 -2.84 15.28 -3.18
C LEU A 530 -1.98 14.85 -4.37
N SER A 531 -2.13 13.62 -4.86
CA SER A 531 -1.40 13.13 -6.05
C SER A 531 -1.68 14.01 -7.27
N ILE A 532 -2.93 14.44 -7.47
CA ILE A 532 -3.28 15.37 -8.58
C ILE A 532 -2.53 16.70 -8.44
N SER A 533 -2.41 17.24 -7.23
CA SER A 533 -1.69 18.51 -7.00
C SER A 533 -0.17 18.37 -7.22
N GLU A 534 0.40 17.17 -7.04
CA GLU A 534 1.82 16.88 -7.22
C GLU A 534 2.18 16.62 -8.71
N LEU A 535 1.22 16.30 -9.58
CA LEU A 535 1.44 16.09 -11.01
C LEU A 535 2.02 17.33 -11.74
N ARG A 536 1.97 18.50 -11.10
CA ARG A 536 2.59 19.74 -11.61
C ARG A 536 4.11 19.67 -11.79
N GLY A 537 4.80 18.77 -11.09
CA GLY A 537 6.27 18.69 -11.08
C GLY A 537 6.86 17.61 -12.00
N ALA A 538 6.05 16.67 -12.49
CA ALA A 538 6.54 15.47 -13.16
C ALA A 538 6.41 15.48 -14.68
N SER A 539 5.58 16.35 -15.26
CA SER A 539 5.40 16.46 -16.72
C SER A 539 5.89 17.81 -17.23
N ASP A 540 6.43 17.79 -18.46
CA ASP A 540 6.70 18.97 -19.28
C ASP A 540 5.62 20.04 -19.00
N ASP A 541 5.98 21.28 -18.68
CA ASP A 541 5.10 22.39 -18.21
C ASP A 541 3.77 22.60 -18.98
N SER A 542 3.55 21.84 -20.04
CA SER A 542 2.34 21.88 -20.89
C SER A 542 1.11 21.14 -20.35
N LEU A 543 1.23 20.32 -19.30
CA LEU A 543 0.17 19.49 -18.71
C LEU A 543 0.16 19.63 -17.17
N SER A 544 -0.17 20.79 -16.63
CA SER A 544 -0.36 20.95 -15.20
C SER A 544 -1.85 21.10 -14.87
N VAL A 545 -2.36 20.23 -13.99
CA VAL A 545 -3.69 20.35 -13.41
C VAL A 545 -3.55 20.89 -11.99
N MET A 546 -4.25 22.01 -11.70
CA MET A 546 -4.31 22.58 -10.37
C MET A 546 -5.72 22.55 -9.81
N PRO A 547 -5.93 21.92 -8.66
CA PRO A 547 -7.18 22.03 -7.93
C PRO A 547 -7.53 23.49 -7.66
N LYS A 548 -8.83 23.79 -7.71
CA LYS A 548 -9.38 25.12 -7.53
C LYS A 548 -10.41 25.14 -6.39
N ASN A 549 -10.58 26.32 -5.79
CA ASN A 549 -11.71 26.58 -4.90
C ASN A 549 -12.99 26.88 -5.71
N GLU A 550 -14.09 27.20 -5.04
CA GLU A 550 -15.38 27.49 -5.68
C GLU A 550 -15.37 28.79 -6.50
N ASP A 551 -14.44 29.70 -6.22
CA ASP A 551 -14.24 30.96 -6.96
C ASP A 551 -13.35 30.77 -8.19
N GLY A 552 -12.76 29.58 -8.39
CA GLY A 552 -11.88 29.24 -9.50
C GLY A 552 -10.40 29.58 -9.27
N ASP A 553 -10.01 29.98 -8.06
CA ASP A 553 -8.63 30.21 -7.68
C ASP A 553 -7.91 28.90 -7.34
N ASP A 554 -6.63 28.81 -7.70
CA ASP A 554 -5.79 27.65 -7.41
C ASP A 554 -5.69 27.40 -5.89
N THR A 555 -5.85 26.16 -5.45
CA THR A 555 -5.78 25.77 -4.04
C THR A 555 -5.11 24.41 -3.84
N ILE A 556 -4.50 24.22 -2.67
CA ILE A 556 -4.06 22.92 -2.17
C ILE A 556 -4.83 22.53 -0.90
N GLU A 557 -5.82 23.33 -0.51
CA GLU A 557 -6.71 23.06 0.60
C GLU A 557 -7.98 22.40 0.06
N PHE A 558 -8.25 21.18 0.53
CA PHE A 558 -9.40 20.39 0.12
C PHE A 558 -10.45 20.38 1.22
N THR A 559 -11.73 20.45 0.83
CA THR A 559 -12.83 20.38 1.78
C THR A 559 -13.21 18.91 2.01
N GLU A 560 -13.05 18.41 3.25
CA GLU A 560 -13.58 17.10 3.62
C GLU A 560 -15.12 17.09 3.55
N LEU A 561 -15.68 16.03 2.96
CA LEU A 561 -17.11 15.78 3.01
C LEU A 561 -17.48 15.27 4.40
N LEU A 562 -18.63 15.71 4.89
CA LEU A 562 -19.17 15.26 6.17
C LEU A 562 -20.39 14.37 5.93
N ARG A 563 -20.69 13.51 6.89
CA ARG A 563 -21.90 12.67 6.82
C ARG A 563 -23.16 13.52 6.84
N GLY A 564 -24.14 13.13 6.03
CA GLY A 564 -25.39 13.85 5.93
C GLY A 564 -26.20 13.90 7.23
N ASP A 565 -26.12 12.85 8.06
CA ASP A 565 -26.80 12.69 9.35
C ASP A 565 -26.02 13.29 10.55
N ASP A 566 -24.68 13.41 10.40
CA ASP A 566 -23.79 13.96 11.43
C ASP A 566 -22.76 14.90 10.77
N LYS A 567 -23.11 16.19 10.79
CA LYS A 567 -22.32 17.23 10.11
C LYS A 567 -20.93 17.49 10.74
N GLU A 568 -20.61 16.81 11.82
CA GLU A 568 -19.29 16.92 12.49
C GLU A 568 -18.37 15.75 12.12
N LYS A 569 -18.90 14.67 11.50
CA LYS A 569 -18.09 13.49 11.17
C LYS A 569 -17.69 13.46 9.70
N PRO A 570 -16.41 13.24 9.40
CA PRO A 570 -15.94 13.01 8.04
C PRO A 570 -16.63 11.81 7.38
N LEU A 571 -17.02 11.97 6.12
CA LEU A 571 -17.55 10.89 5.29
C LEU A 571 -16.38 10.01 4.84
N LYS A 572 -16.28 8.81 5.42
CA LYS A 572 -15.20 7.87 5.10
C LYS A 572 -15.43 7.21 3.75
N THR A 573 -14.36 6.90 3.02
CA THR A 573 -14.41 6.20 1.73
C THR A 573 -15.13 4.85 1.82
N TRP A 574 -14.82 4.05 2.87
CA TRP A 574 -15.48 2.76 3.09
C TRP A 574 -16.96 2.92 3.47
N VAL A 575 -17.35 4.03 4.11
CA VAL A 575 -18.75 4.34 4.41
C VAL A 575 -19.50 4.64 3.12
N ALA A 576 -18.95 5.48 2.25
CA ALA A 576 -19.53 5.76 0.94
C ALA A 576 -19.74 4.47 0.12
N MET A 577 -18.73 3.57 0.12
CA MET A 577 -18.84 2.27 -0.52
C MET A 577 -19.91 1.39 0.13
N SER A 578 -20.02 1.41 1.47
CA SER A 578 -21.06 0.67 2.21
C SER A 578 -22.46 1.17 1.89
N GLU A 579 -22.63 2.47 1.71
CA GLU A 579 -23.90 3.08 1.29
C GLU A 579 -24.30 2.56 -0.09
N LEU A 580 -23.38 2.56 -1.06
CA LEU A 580 -23.65 1.97 -2.38
C LEU A 580 -23.99 0.48 -2.29
N MET A 581 -23.21 -0.32 -1.54
CA MET A 581 -23.49 -1.75 -1.35
C MET A 581 -24.87 -2.01 -0.76
N THR A 582 -25.34 -1.15 0.13
CA THR A 582 -26.68 -1.25 0.73
C THR A 582 -27.77 -1.09 -0.31
N THR A 583 -27.57 -0.29 -1.37
CA THR A 583 -28.55 -0.13 -2.45
C THR A 583 -28.76 -1.41 -3.27
N PHE A 584 -27.76 -2.27 -3.32
CA PHE A 584 -27.83 -3.52 -4.08
C PHE A 584 -28.61 -4.63 -3.36
N SER A 585 -28.67 -4.60 -2.03
CA SER A 585 -29.47 -5.46 -1.15
C SER A 585 -29.61 -6.92 -1.68
N GLU A 586 -30.85 -7.45 -1.78
CA GLU A 586 -31.12 -8.83 -2.23
C GLU A 586 -30.82 -9.08 -3.72
N ALA A 587 -30.76 -8.04 -4.55
CA ALA A 587 -30.45 -8.17 -5.98
C ALA A 587 -28.98 -8.53 -6.23
N GLY A 588 -28.11 -8.25 -5.26
CA GLY A 588 -26.66 -8.41 -5.39
C GLY A 588 -26.00 -7.31 -6.22
N ILE A 589 -24.68 -7.38 -6.33
CA ILE A 589 -23.93 -6.43 -7.16
C ILE A 589 -24.38 -6.56 -8.61
N PRO A 590 -24.79 -5.44 -9.30
CA PRO A 590 -25.24 -5.48 -10.67
C PRO A 590 -24.20 -6.09 -11.62
N ALA A 591 -24.68 -6.88 -12.58
CA ALA A 591 -23.82 -7.52 -13.58
C ALA A 591 -23.06 -6.51 -14.48
N THR A 592 -23.48 -5.24 -14.49
CA THR A 592 -22.76 -4.14 -15.16
C THR A 592 -21.35 -3.92 -14.60
N TYR A 593 -21.09 -4.31 -13.35
CA TYR A 593 -19.74 -4.26 -12.74
C TYR A 593 -18.93 -5.55 -12.92
N ARG A 594 -19.36 -6.48 -13.79
CA ARG A 594 -18.56 -7.66 -14.13
C ARG A 594 -17.43 -7.32 -15.10
N GLU A 595 -17.70 -6.43 -16.04
CA GLU A 595 -16.79 -5.93 -17.05
C GLU A 595 -16.87 -4.40 -17.05
N PRO A 596 -15.86 -3.67 -17.56
CA PRO A 596 -15.93 -2.22 -17.70
C PRO A 596 -17.19 -1.78 -18.46
N ASP A 597 -17.89 -0.76 -17.97
CA ASP A 597 -19.19 -0.30 -18.52
C ASP A 597 -19.07 0.52 -19.81
N GLY A 598 -17.83 0.85 -20.20
CA GLY A 598 -17.54 1.60 -21.43
C GLY A 598 -17.56 3.12 -21.24
N ARG A 599 -17.47 3.62 -20.02
CA ARG A 599 -17.28 5.06 -19.77
C ARG A 599 -15.92 5.55 -20.26
N MET A 600 -14.89 4.72 -20.26
CA MET A 600 -13.63 4.91 -20.96
C MET A 600 -13.52 3.88 -22.09
N VAL A 601 -13.55 4.33 -23.35
CA VAL A 601 -13.40 3.46 -24.51
C VAL A 601 -11.99 3.59 -25.08
N TYR A 602 -11.23 2.50 -25.07
CA TYR A 602 -9.92 2.44 -25.72
C TYR A 602 -10.10 2.13 -27.22
N ASP A 603 -9.84 3.12 -28.07
CA ASP A 603 -9.99 3.05 -29.53
C ASP A 603 -8.64 2.90 -30.21
N GLU A 604 -8.31 1.72 -30.73
CA GLU A 604 -7.06 1.44 -31.46
C GLU A 604 -7.15 1.76 -32.99
N SER A 605 -8.25 2.38 -33.45
CA SER A 605 -8.44 2.65 -34.87
C SER A 605 -7.38 3.62 -35.40
N THR A 606 -6.71 3.23 -36.47
CA THR A 606 -5.81 4.08 -37.26
C THR A 606 -6.51 4.80 -38.40
N SER A 607 -7.85 4.65 -38.53
CA SER A 607 -8.61 5.26 -39.60
C SER A 607 -8.61 6.79 -39.49
N PHE A 608 -8.61 7.49 -40.60
CA PHE A 608 -8.56 8.95 -40.65
C PHE A 608 -9.69 9.60 -39.83
N SER A 609 -10.89 9.03 -39.87
CA SER A 609 -12.06 9.54 -39.13
C SER A 609 -11.93 9.41 -37.61
N HIS A 610 -11.11 8.50 -37.08
CA HIS A 610 -10.86 8.32 -35.67
C HIS A 610 -9.64 9.10 -35.17
N VAL A 611 -8.58 9.11 -35.97
CA VAL A 611 -7.33 9.81 -35.63
C VAL A 611 -7.49 11.33 -35.69
N PHE A 612 -8.33 11.81 -36.58
CA PHE A 612 -8.57 13.26 -36.84
C PHE A 612 -9.99 13.73 -36.46
N LYS A 613 -10.60 13.19 -35.41
CA LYS A 613 -11.88 13.63 -34.85
C LYS A 613 -11.68 14.72 -33.78
N GLY A 614 -12.53 15.77 -33.76
CA GLY A 614 -12.52 16.83 -32.73
C GLY A 614 -11.70 18.07 -33.09
N GLU A 615 -11.51 19.01 -32.15
CA GLU A 615 -10.94 20.34 -32.41
C GLU A 615 -9.48 20.31 -32.94
N GLY A 616 -8.65 19.36 -32.49
CA GLY A 616 -7.30 19.15 -33.06
C GLY A 616 -7.31 18.66 -34.50
N ALA A 617 -8.41 18.04 -34.97
CA ALA A 617 -8.55 17.54 -36.32
C ALA A 617 -8.76 18.66 -37.35
N THR A 618 -9.38 19.78 -36.98
CA THR A 618 -9.59 20.91 -37.87
C THR A 618 -8.30 21.60 -38.26
N LEU A 619 -7.33 21.73 -37.34
CA LEU A 619 -6.02 22.28 -37.62
C LEU A 619 -5.17 21.36 -38.52
N VAL A 620 -5.14 20.06 -38.23
CA VAL A 620 -4.37 19.08 -39.01
C VAL A 620 -5.05 18.84 -40.38
N SER A 621 -6.35 18.73 -40.44
CA SER A 621 -7.07 18.63 -41.74
C SER A 621 -6.88 19.88 -42.58
N SER A 622 -6.90 21.07 -41.99
CA SER A 622 -6.64 22.33 -42.69
C SER A 622 -5.20 22.38 -43.20
N ALA A 623 -4.23 21.93 -42.42
CA ALA A 623 -2.81 21.82 -42.80
C ALA A 623 -2.60 20.80 -43.94
N ILE A 624 -3.24 19.64 -43.87
CA ILE A 624 -3.21 18.63 -44.95
C ILE A 624 -3.88 19.14 -46.21
N VAL A 625 -5.02 19.78 -46.13
CA VAL A 625 -5.71 20.40 -47.28
C VAL A 625 -4.84 21.52 -47.90
N ALA A 626 -4.20 22.35 -47.05
CA ALA A 626 -3.26 23.35 -47.51
C ALA A 626 -2.05 22.72 -48.22
N LEU A 627 -1.47 21.66 -47.64
CA LEU A 627 -0.35 20.93 -48.24
C LEU A 627 -0.74 20.30 -49.59
N ILE A 628 -1.90 19.64 -49.66
CA ILE A 628 -2.43 19.10 -50.91
C ILE A 628 -2.65 20.22 -51.93
N GLY A 629 -3.19 21.36 -51.49
CA GLY A 629 -3.34 22.56 -52.35
C GLY A 629 -2.02 23.08 -52.88
N ILE A 630 -0.99 23.14 -52.03
CA ILE A 630 0.36 23.54 -52.45
C ILE A 630 0.95 22.54 -53.44
N ILE A 631 0.85 21.23 -53.18
CA ILE A 631 1.32 20.19 -54.11
C ILE A 631 0.58 20.28 -55.46
N ALA A 632 -0.74 20.45 -55.45
CA ALA A 632 -1.54 20.62 -56.65
C ALA A 632 -1.13 21.88 -57.44
N ALA A 633 -0.87 22.99 -56.73
CA ALA A 633 -0.38 24.22 -57.35
C ALA A 633 1.02 24.02 -57.99
N ILE A 634 1.93 23.31 -57.29
CA ILE A 634 3.28 22.99 -57.82
C ILE A 634 3.15 22.12 -59.06
N VAL A 635 2.30 21.07 -59.04
CA VAL A 635 2.04 20.21 -60.22
C VAL A 635 1.47 20.99 -61.35
N LEU A 636 0.50 21.90 -61.11
CA LEU A 636 -0.08 22.75 -62.10
C LEU A 636 0.94 23.70 -62.74
N VAL A 637 1.80 24.33 -61.94
CA VAL A 637 2.91 25.17 -62.40
C VAL A 637 3.90 24.35 -63.27
N LEU A 638 4.24 23.15 -62.87
CA LEU A 638 5.11 22.27 -63.64
C LEU A 638 4.46 21.83 -64.96
N LEU A 639 3.17 21.57 -65.01
CA LEU A 639 2.41 21.27 -66.19
C LEU A 639 2.34 22.48 -67.12
N VAL A 640 2.10 23.67 -66.62
CA VAL A 640 2.11 24.92 -67.41
C VAL A 640 3.48 25.22 -67.99
N LEU A 641 4.55 25.06 -67.19
CA LEU A 641 5.93 25.21 -67.66
C LEU A 641 6.30 24.21 -68.77
N ASN A 642 5.79 22.98 -68.65
CA ASN A 642 5.97 21.95 -69.68
C ASN A 642 5.17 22.25 -70.98
N LEU A 643 3.91 22.73 -70.84
CA LEU A 643 3.06 23.16 -71.96
C LEU A 643 3.61 24.37 -72.67
N LEU A 644 4.28 25.31 -71.96
CA LEU A 644 4.90 26.48 -72.53
C LEU A 644 6.29 26.22 -73.08
N ASN A 645 6.78 24.98 -73.05
CA ASN A 645 8.10 24.56 -73.53
C ASN A 645 9.29 25.36 -72.95
N ILE A 646 9.11 25.91 -71.77
CA ILE A 646 10.16 26.65 -71.04
C ILE A 646 11.09 25.68 -70.39
N ASN A 647 12.13 25.27 -71.11
CA ASN A 647 13.23 24.42 -70.64
C ASN A 647 14.16 25.24 -69.76
N ILE A 648 14.11 25.08 -68.44
CA ILE A 648 15.12 25.64 -67.52
C ILE A 648 16.40 24.83 -67.66
N ARG A 649 17.14 25.02 -68.76
CA ARG A 649 18.50 24.46 -68.92
C ARG A 649 19.46 25.29 -68.10
N LYS A 650 20.11 24.67 -67.12
CA LYS A 650 21.27 25.20 -66.41
C LYS A 650 22.33 25.64 -67.43
N LYS A 651 22.73 26.93 -67.46
CA LYS A 651 23.89 27.37 -68.22
C LYS A 651 25.12 26.66 -67.66
N PRO A 652 25.98 26.11 -68.53
CA PRO A 652 27.22 25.48 -68.10
C PRO A 652 28.17 26.54 -67.54
N VAL A 653 28.71 26.35 -66.37
CA VAL A 653 29.81 27.14 -65.79
C VAL A 653 31.05 26.95 -66.63
N LYS A 654 31.52 27.95 -67.39
CA LYS A 654 32.84 27.93 -68.01
C LYS A 654 33.91 27.96 -66.93
N LYS A 655 34.71 26.89 -66.84
CA LYS A 655 36.00 26.91 -66.12
C LYS A 655 36.95 27.85 -66.87
N LYS A 656 37.53 28.80 -66.17
CA LYS A 656 38.83 29.40 -66.47
C LYS A 656 39.81 28.87 -65.44
#